data_04f284a438fde199c05910a64d5630bf
#
_entry.id   04f284a438fde199c05910a64d5630bf
#
_cell.length_a   1.000
_cell.length_b   1.000
_cell.length_c   1.000
_cell.angle_alpha   90.00
_cell.angle_beta   90.00
_cell.angle_gamma   90.00
#
_symmetry.space_group_name_H-M   'P 1'
#
loop_
_entity.id
_entity.type
_entity.pdbx_description
1 polymer ?
#
loop_
_entity_poly.entity_id
_entity_poly.type
_entity_poly.pdbx_seq_one_letter_code
_entity_poly.pdbx_strand_id
1 'polypeptide(L)'
;MHKPVPGQRWISNTEPELGLGIIVNADRQRITVFYPASDEKRLYAAGNAPLTRVKFAPGDSIESVHGWRLKVSRCIERNGLVTYRGSTESEAERKLDEVDLNHHLQFNKPQVRLFSGQLDPENWFSLRYDTLQIARRLQKSPAKGLLGGRTSLLPHQLYIAHEAANRLAPRILLADEVGLGKTIEAGLIIQHRLGNALASRVLIIVPASLLHQWLVEMLRRFNLHFSIFDEPRCLDSHAEQPFSSEQLILCSQEFFSRYPHRREQALQSEWDMVIVDEAHHLQWREQAPSPEYRFVEKLGKLSPSLILLTATPEQMGKESHFARLRLLDPDRFFSFERFLQEERQFQPIAQAARHLLAGDALDAALQHSLKKLLKPDNIDALLDQIAAGGHVEKARQELLAILIDHHGTGRILFRNSRQTVGGFPQRELHNYPLQKPAAKPAPSLRADPRSAWLFDKIRDLAGEKALLICKQGDTAVQLAQLLKNHAGIQTAVFHEGMSIIARDRAAAFFADPDSKARLLLCSEIGSEGRNFQFLRHLILFDLPENPDLLQQRIGRLDRIGQKHVIQLHVPYILNTPQHTLQQWYDRGLNAFRSNCSAAQRAYELQKNQLQSLLADYRQADIDAFIIATRELVEKIDQELHAGRDLLLELNSCRKEIAQSLIGEIISLEKTTALWPYMERLFDCFGVETEYHSPDCQILQPGNHLRIGHFPELPADGMTITTDRHTALAREDMQFLTWEHPLVAAAMDLVLSSETGNACISVVKNRQLQAGQYLLEALFVVECSAPPELQINRFLPATPIRLLVDQQGNDLTEMIDHQSLTAITPAVDSAQFQEFLDSQKPQINALLKIAEKRAETHKNKLVRNSSQVMADTLGMEIKRLQHLQKINPNIKPEEIQQLQKIARTSLENIQASQIKLDAIRLLIIL
;
A
#
# COMPACT_ATOMS: atom_id res chain seq x y z
N MET A 1 -0.43 -11.03 -31.78
CA MET A 1 0.78 -10.53 -31.08
C MET A 1 1.97 -11.38 -31.53
N HIS A 2 3.09 -10.77 -31.91
CA HIS A 2 4.31 -11.52 -32.24
C HIS A 2 4.86 -12.13 -30.95
N LYS A 3 5.14 -13.43 -30.93
CA LYS A 3 5.77 -14.09 -29.78
C LYS A 3 7.11 -13.44 -29.49
N PRO A 4 7.39 -13.04 -28.25
CA PRO A 4 8.71 -12.53 -27.86
C PRO A 4 9.76 -13.62 -28.10
N VAL A 5 10.92 -13.21 -28.62
CA VAL A 5 12.04 -14.08 -28.91
C VAL A 5 13.28 -13.53 -28.20
N PRO A 6 14.13 -14.38 -27.59
CA PRO A 6 15.40 -13.94 -26.97
C PRO A 6 16.23 -13.08 -27.92
N GLY A 7 16.78 -11.99 -27.41
CA GLY A 7 17.57 -11.01 -28.17
C GLY A 7 16.76 -9.84 -28.73
N GLN A 8 15.42 -9.88 -28.71
CA GLN A 8 14.57 -8.74 -29.06
C GLN A 8 14.69 -7.60 -28.08
N ARG A 9 14.50 -6.38 -28.58
CA ARG A 9 14.52 -5.17 -27.78
C ARG A 9 13.12 -4.68 -27.46
N TRP A 10 12.85 -4.53 -26.17
CA TRP A 10 11.56 -4.15 -25.63
C TRP A 10 11.69 -3.05 -24.59
N ILE A 11 10.70 -2.17 -24.49
CA ILE A 11 10.60 -1.15 -23.45
C ILE A 11 9.47 -1.51 -22.50
N SER A 12 9.69 -1.26 -21.22
CA SER A 12 8.61 -1.33 -20.23
C SER A 12 7.70 -0.10 -20.36
N ASN A 13 6.40 -0.33 -20.49
CA ASN A 13 5.43 0.76 -20.57
C ASN A 13 5.17 1.40 -19.19
N THR A 14 5.48 0.69 -18.12
CA THR A 14 5.28 1.15 -16.73
C THR A 14 6.56 1.72 -16.10
N GLU A 15 7.74 1.36 -16.64
CA GLU A 15 9.05 1.76 -16.11
C GLU A 15 9.99 2.12 -17.27
N PRO A 16 9.68 3.15 -18.07
CA PRO A 16 10.49 3.52 -19.25
C PRO A 16 11.90 3.97 -18.86
N GLU A 17 12.14 4.40 -17.62
CA GLU A 17 13.45 4.74 -17.06
C GLU A 17 14.43 3.56 -17.01
N LEU A 18 13.96 2.33 -17.03
CA LEU A 18 14.80 1.14 -17.15
C LEU A 18 15.55 1.09 -18.49
N GLY A 19 15.11 1.88 -19.47
CA GLY A 19 15.69 1.92 -20.81
C GLY A 19 15.24 0.73 -21.66
N LEU A 20 16.04 0.45 -22.71
CA LEU A 20 15.73 -0.58 -23.69
C LEU A 20 16.20 -1.96 -23.20
N GLY A 21 15.24 -2.80 -22.79
CA GLY A 21 15.47 -4.15 -22.31
C GLY A 21 15.76 -5.15 -23.45
N ILE A 22 16.40 -6.26 -23.08
CA ILE A 22 16.69 -7.42 -23.95
C ILE A 22 15.87 -8.60 -23.43
N ILE A 23 15.09 -9.25 -24.29
CA ILE A 23 14.46 -10.52 -23.93
C ILE A 23 15.55 -11.58 -23.72
N VAL A 24 15.65 -12.10 -22.50
CA VAL A 24 16.60 -13.18 -22.17
C VAL A 24 15.96 -14.53 -22.38
N ASN A 25 14.70 -14.67 -21.94
CA ASN A 25 13.90 -15.89 -22.08
C ASN A 25 12.42 -15.54 -22.25
N ALA A 26 11.71 -16.32 -23.04
CA ALA A 26 10.28 -16.22 -23.18
C ALA A 26 9.65 -17.61 -23.35
N ASP A 27 8.78 -18.00 -22.43
CA ASP A 27 7.98 -19.21 -22.49
C ASP A 27 6.47 -18.86 -22.67
N ARG A 28 5.59 -19.83 -22.51
CA ARG A 28 4.15 -19.61 -22.68
C ARG A 28 3.53 -18.73 -21.60
N GLN A 29 4.16 -18.64 -20.45
CA GLN A 29 3.60 -18.02 -19.25
C GLN A 29 4.38 -16.79 -18.78
N ARG A 30 5.69 -16.71 -19.10
CA ARG A 30 6.56 -15.66 -18.58
C ARG A 30 7.56 -15.17 -19.61
N ILE A 31 7.92 -13.91 -19.45
CA ILE A 31 8.95 -13.22 -20.24
C ILE A 31 9.97 -12.67 -19.27
N THR A 32 11.23 -13.04 -19.45
CA THR A 32 12.34 -12.49 -18.69
C THR A 32 13.05 -11.44 -19.54
N VAL A 33 13.12 -10.22 -19.04
CA VAL A 33 13.78 -9.07 -19.68
C VAL A 33 14.95 -8.64 -18.83
N PHE A 34 16.10 -8.44 -19.47
CA PHE A 34 17.26 -7.82 -18.87
C PHE A 34 17.38 -6.37 -19.38
N TYR A 35 17.51 -5.43 -18.46
CA TYR A 35 17.69 -4.01 -18.75
C TYR A 35 19.14 -3.60 -18.50
N PRO A 36 19.99 -3.51 -19.55
CA PRO A 36 21.41 -3.25 -19.35
C PRO A 36 21.70 -1.85 -18.79
N ALA A 37 20.79 -0.88 -18.99
CA ALA A 37 20.97 0.48 -18.48
C ALA A 37 20.91 0.55 -16.94
N SER A 38 20.10 -0.31 -16.31
CA SER A 38 19.95 -0.40 -14.85
C SER A 38 20.60 -1.64 -14.25
N ASP A 39 21.20 -2.52 -15.07
CA ASP A 39 21.73 -3.84 -14.70
C ASP A 39 20.69 -4.72 -14.01
N GLU A 40 19.44 -4.66 -14.48
CA GLU A 40 18.30 -5.27 -13.81
C GLU A 40 17.62 -6.34 -14.65
N LYS A 41 17.15 -7.40 -13.99
CA LYS A 41 16.43 -8.48 -14.62
C LYS A 41 15.01 -8.53 -14.08
N ARG A 42 14.02 -8.42 -14.98
CA ARG A 42 12.59 -8.44 -14.66
C ARG A 42 11.90 -9.66 -15.23
N LEU A 43 10.94 -10.18 -14.47
CA LEU A 43 10.09 -11.30 -14.86
C LEU A 43 8.65 -10.80 -15.01
N TYR A 44 8.07 -10.96 -16.20
CA TYR A 44 6.71 -10.55 -16.53
C TYR A 44 5.85 -11.77 -16.86
N ALA A 45 4.56 -11.72 -16.48
CA ALA A 45 3.57 -12.69 -16.95
C ALA A 45 3.26 -12.44 -18.43
N ALA A 46 3.38 -13.46 -19.28
CA ALA A 46 3.29 -13.31 -20.74
C ALA A 46 1.94 -12.79 -21.23
N GLY A 47 0.84 -13.05 -20.49
CA GLY A 47 -0.50 -12.63 -20.86
C GLY A 47 -0.75 -11.13 -20.76
N ASN A 48 -0.13 -10.47 -19.75
CA ASN A 48 -0.39 -9.08 -19.38
C ASN A 48 0.91 -8.27 -19.21
N ALA A 49 2.01 -8.67 -19.87
CA ALA A 49 3.27 -7.96 -19.77
C ALA A 49 3.12 -6.53 -20.32
N PRO A 50 3.39 -5.48 -19.53
CA PRO A 50 3.36 -4.09 -19.98
C PRO A 50 4.62 -3.77 -20.78
N LEU A 51 4.82 -4.47 -21.89
CA LEU A 51 6.01 -4.42 -22.70
C LEU A 51 5.68 -4.10 -24.16
N THR A 52 6.39 -3.15 -24.75
CA THR A 52 6.30 -2.80 -26.17
C THR A 52 7.60 -3.12 -26.88
N ARG A 53 7.50 -3.85 -28.00
CA ARG A 53 8.66 -4.11 -28.84
C ARG A 53 9.06 -2.87 -29.63
N VAL A 54 10.35 -2.58 -29.62
CA VAL A 54 10.94 -1.46 -30.33
C VAL A 54 11.47 -1.93 -31.69
N LYS A 55 10.97 -1.30 -32.78
CA LYS A 55 11.46 -1.49 -34.14
C LYS A 55 11.63 -0.13 -34.82
N PHE A 56 12.69 0.02 -35.59
CA PHE A 56 12.96 1.23 -36.36
C PHE A 56 12.65 1.02 -37.83
N ALA A 57 12.25 2.10 -38.54
CA ALA A 57 11.91 2.10 -39.94
C ALA A 57 13.07 2.67 -40.76
N PRO A 58 13.08 2.45 -42.08
CA PRO A 58 13.97 3.18 -43.00
C PRO A 58 13.79 4.70 -42.84
N GLY A 59 14.90 5.41 -42.70
CA GLY A 59 14.95 6.85 -42.43
C GLY A 59 15.32 7.19 -40.97
N ASP A 60 15.07 6.28 -40.03
CA ASP A 60 15.42 6.49 -38.61
C ASP A 60 16.92 6.51 -38.38
N SER A 61 17.37 7.29 -37.41
CA SER A 61 18.76 7.31 -36.95
C SER A 61 18.85 6.53 -35.64
N ILE A 62 19.59 5.46 -35.63
CA ILE A 62 19.81 4.58 -34.49
C ILE A 62 21.25 4.60 -34.03
N GLU A 63 21.46 4.34 -32.75
CA GLU A 63 22.80 4.33 -32.13
C GLU A 63 23.14 2.94 -31.63
N SER A 64 24.39 2.55 -31.86
CA SER A 64 24.95 1.30 -31.33
C SER A 64 25.36 1.47 -29.89
N VAL A 65 25.38 0.38 -29.12
CA VAL A 65 25.97 0.31 -27.78
C VAL A 65 27.40 0.85 -27.71
N HIS A 66 28.10 0.85 -28.84
CA HIS A 66 29.48 1.40 -28.99
C HIS A 66 29.51 2.90 -29.37
N GLY A 67 28.34 3.59 -29.35
CA GLY A 67 28.24 5.04 -29.54
C GLY A 67 28.31 5.55 -31.00
N TRP A 68 28.39 4.67 -32.01
CA TRP A 68 28.30 5.09 -33.40
C TRP A 68 26.86 5.07 -33.93
N ARG A 69 26.53 5.98 -34.85
CA ARG A 69 25.19 6.15 -35.35
C ARG A 69 25.03 5.58 -36.76
N LEU A 70 23.82 5.03 -37.02
CA LEU A 70 23.40 4.48 -38.29
C LEU A 70 22.09 5.12 -38.75
N LYS A 71 22.06 5.70 -39.95
CA LYS A 71 20.81 6.09 -40.59
C LYS A 71 20.26 4.88 -41.37
N VAL A 72 19.14 4.35 -40.88
CA VAL A 72 18.57 3.10 -41.43
C VAL A 72 18.10 3.30 -42.87
N SER A 73 18.60 2.47 -43.77
CA SER A 73 18.12 2.40 -45.18
C SER A 73 17.24 1.17 -45.41
N ARG A 74 17.51 0.07 -44.69
CA ARG A 74 16.76 -1.19 -44.83
C ARG A 74 16.75 -1.99 -43.54
N CYS A 75 15.63 -2.63 -43.23
CA CYS A 75 15.43 -3.56 -42.11
C CYS A 75 15.28 -4.99 -42.65
N ILE A 76 15.99 -5.95 -42.07
CA ILE A 76 15.93 -7.35 -42.45
C ILE A 76 15.57 -8.14 -41.19
N GLU A 77 14.37 -8.76 -41.18
CA GLU A 77 13.92 -9.61 -40.06
C GLU A 77 14.21 -11.10 -40.36
N ARG A 78 14.95 -11.77 -39.47
CA ARG A 78 15.22 -13.21 -39.54
C ARG A 78 15.06 -13.84 -38.16
N ASN A 79 14.29 -14.92 -38.09
CA ASN A 79 14.01 -15.64 -36.84
C ASN A 79 13.44 -14.72 -35.71
N GLY A 80 12.69 -13.71 -36.10
CA GLY A 80 12.09 -12.74 -35.16
C GLY A 80 13.03 -11.61 -34.69
N LEU A 81 14.31 -11.59 -35.10
CA LEU A 81 15.28 -10.52 -34.81
C LEU A 81 15.47 -9.64 -36.03
N VAL A 82 15.70 -8.34 -35.80
CA VAL A 82 15.92 -7.33 -36.85
C VAL A 82 17.38 -6.95 -36.97
N THR A 83 17.90 -6.96 -38.18
CA THR A 83 19.19 -6.37 -38.55
C THR A 83 18.95 -5.11 -39.37
N TYR A 84 19.44 -3.98 -38.90
CA TYR A 84 19.38 -2.69 -39.57
C TYR A 84 20.58 -2.49 -40.46
N ARG A 85 20.37 -2.03 -41.68
CA ARG A 85 21.43 -1.61 -42.62
C ARG A 85 21.29 -0.15 -42.95
N GLY A 86 22.34 0.57 -43.12
CA GLY A 86 22.32 1.97 -43.43
C GLY A 86 23.73 2.62 -43.53
N SER A 87 23.73 3.94 -43.59
CA SER A 87 24.97 4.74 -43.65
C SER A 87 25.30 5.35 -42.30
N THR A 88 26.57 5.37 -41.95
CA THR A 88 27.08 6.10 -40.79
C THR A 88 27.28 7.58 -41.15
N GLU A 89 27.65 8.43 -40.18
CA GLU A 89 27.98 9.85 -40.41
C GLU A 89 29.17 10.05 -41.37
N SER A 90 29.98 9.02 -41.56
CA SER A 90 31.09 9.00 -42.51
C SER A 90 30.71 8.39 -43.89
N GLU A 91 29.40 8.26 -44.17
CA GLU A 91 28.84 7.65 -45.39
C GLU A 91 29.20 6.19 -45.64
N ALA A 92 29.85 5.51 -44.67
CA ALA A 92 30.17 4.11 -44.76
C ALA A 92 28.91 3.24 -44.53
N GLU A 93 28.67 2.29 -45.42
CA GLU A 93 27.58 1.34 -45.21
C GLU A 93 27.91 0.36 -44.08
N ARG A 94 27.05 0.27 -43.08
CA ARG A 94 27.20 -0.64 -41.94
C ARG A 94 25.88 -1.37 -41.65
N LYS A 95 26.03 -2.44 -40.86
CA LYS A 95 24.91 -3.16 -40.26
C LYS A 95 24.93 -3.01 -38.74
N LEU A 96 23.74 -2.97 -38.13
CA LEU A 96 23.53 -2.99 -36.68
C LEU A 96 22.48 -4.02 -36.37
N ASP A 97 22.82 -5.01 -35.57
CA ASP A 97 21.85 -6.01 -35.12
C ASP A 97 21.02 -5.47 -33.95
N GLU A 98 19.75 -5.91 -33.86
CA GLU A 98 18.80 -5.42 -32.84
C GLU A 98 19.36 -5.52 -31.42
N VAL A 99 20.17 -6.55 -31.14
CA VAL A 99 20.76 -6.80 -29.82
C VAL A 99 21.83 -5.75 -29.44
N ASP A 100 22.47 -5.13 -30.44
CA ASP A 100 23.56 -4.16 -30.27
C ASP A 100 23.09 -2.70 -30.26
N LEU A 101 21.78 -2.47 -30.18
CA LEU A 101 21.22 -1.14 -30.03
C LEU A 101 21.57 -0.52 -28.68
N ASN A 102 21.82 0.78 -28.67
CA ASN A 102 22.08 1.51 -27.44
C ASN A 102 20.91 1.34 -26.45
N HIS A 103 21.23 1.20 -25.17
CA HIS A 103 20.28 0.97 -24.09
C HIS A 103 19.48 2.22 -23.71
N HIS A 104 20.03 3.43 -24.02
CA HIS A 104 19.44 4.74 -23.74
C HIS A 104 18.90 5.40 -25.00
N LEU A 105 18.04 4.72 -25.76
CA LEU A 105 17.50 5.26 -27.00
C LEU A 105 16.47 6.35 -26.75
N GLN A 106 16.71 7.51 -27.36
CA GLN A 106 15.73 8.57 -27.50
C GLN A 106 14.97 8.39 -28.82
N PHE A 107 13.68 7.96 -28.71
CA PHE A 107 12.79 7.94 -29.86
C PHE A 107 12.51 9.39 -30.24
N ASN A 108 12.58 9.76 -31.48
CA ASN A 108 12.28 11.08 -32.06
C ASN A 108 12.69 12.32 -31.25
N LYS A 109 13.76 12.94 -31.67
CA LYS A 109 14.22 14.20 -31.07
C LYS A 109 13.18 15.29 -31.30
N PRO A 110 12.79 16.06 -30.27
CA PRO A 110 11.88 17.20 -30.41
C PRO A 110 12.25 18.15 -31.53
N GLN A 111 13.55 18.34 -31.78
CA GLN A 111 14.10 19.11 -32.89
C GLN A 111 13.67 18.58 -34.27
N VAL A 112 13.63 17.25 -34.44
CA VAL A 112 13.24 16.62 -35.72
C VAL A 112 11.76 16.90 -35.97
N ARG A 113 10.92 16.74 -34.96
CA ARG A 113 9.50 17.05 -35.08
C ARG A 113 9.24 18.53 -35.37
N LEU A 114 9.93 19.42 -34.65
CA LEU A 114 9.81 20.85 -34.85
C LEU A 114 10.11 21.23 -36.34
N PHE A 115 11.21 20.75 -36.90
CA PHE A 115 11.63 21.09 -38.24
C PHE A 115 10.91 20.30 -39.35
N SER A 116 10.28 19.17 -39.02
CA SER A 116 9.41 18.42 -39.95
C SER A 116 7.96 18.93 -39.97
N GLY A 117 7.65 19.95 -39.18
CA GLY A 117 6.30 20.48 -39.08
C GLY A 117 5.31 19.57 -38.29
N GLN A 118 5.81 18.57 -37.59
CA GLN A 118 5.01 17.71 -36.71
C GLN A 118 4.82 18.41 -35.36
N LEU A 119 3.90 19.37 -35.35
CA LEU A 119 3.71 20.26 -34.21
C LEU A 119 2.46 19.89 -33.44
N ASP A 120 2.57 19.93 -32.12
CA ASP A 120 1.45 19.74 -31.22
C ASP A 120 0.86 21.09 -30.81
N PRO A 121 -0.44 21.14 -30.47
CA PRO A 121 -1.07 22.32 -29.85
C PRO A 121 -0.40 22.67 -28.51
N GLU A 122 -0.46 23.92 -28.13
CA GLU A 122 0.18 24.47 -26.93
C GLU A 122 -0.29 23.82 -25.63
N ASN A 123 -1.57 23.45 -25.54
CA ASN A 123 -2.13 22.77 -24.37
C ASN A 123 -1.42 21.42 -24.08
N TRP A 124 -0.91 20.74 -25.11
CA TRP A 124 -0.14 19.49 -24.95
C TRP A 124 1.26 19.75 -24.41
N PHE A 125 1.92 20.80 -24.86
CA PHE A 125 3.22 21.19 -24.30
C PHE A 125 3.10 21.57 -22.84
N SER A 126 2.09 22.38 -22.48
CA SER A 126 1.81 22.76 -21.11
C SER A 126 1.43 21.57 -20.24
N LEU A 127 0.62 20.65 -20.75
CA LEU A 127 0.28 19.40 -20.06
C LEU A 127 1.54 18.58 -19.75
N ARG A 128 2.45 18.41 -20.73
CA ARG A 128 3.69 17.69 -20.57
C ARG A 128 4.60 18.34 -19.51
N TYR A 129 4.73 19.68 -19.55
CA TYR A 129 5.49 20.43 -18.54
C TYR A 129 4.94 20.21 -17.13
N ASP A 130 3.62 20.36 -16.96
CA ASP A 130 2.96 20.16 -15.67
C ASP A 130 3.12 18.72 -15.19
N THR A 131 2.98 17.75 -16.06
CA THR A 131 3.18 16.32 -15.74
C THR A 131 4.58 16.06 -15.19
N LEU A 132 5.63 16.60 -15.83
CA LEU A 132 7.01 16.48 -15.36
C LEU A 132 7.21 17.12 -13.97
N GLN A 133 6.62 18.29 -13.73
CA GLN A 133 6.71 18.96 -12.42
C GLN A 133 5.99 18.18 -11.31
N ILE A 134 4.79 17.68 -11.62
CA ILE A 134 4.00 16.88 -10.69
C ILE A 134 4.72 15.55 -10.39
N ALA A 135 5.16 14.82 -11.42
CA ALA A 135 5.91 13.57 -11.25
C ALA A 135 7.13 13.76 -10.36
N ARG A 136 7.94 14.81 -10.60
CA ARG A 136 9.08 15.16 -9.75
C ARG A 136 8.67 15.39 -8.29
N ARG A 137 7.58 16.12 -8.05
CA ARG A 137 7.09 16.41 -6.70
C ARG A 137 6.66 15.16 -5.97
N LEU A 138 5.89 14.29 -6.66
CA LEU A 138 5.39 13.03 -6.11
C LEU A 138 6.55 12.07 -5.76
N GLN A 139 7.55 11.97 -6.64
CA GLN A 139 8.71 11.09 -6.41
C GLN A 139 9.55 11.50 -5.18
N LYS A 140 9.59 12.80 -4.84
CA LYS A 140 10.29 13.33 -3.67
C LYS A 140 9.50 13.28 -2.38
N SER A 141 8.19 13.05 -2.46
CA SER A 141 7.33 13.04 -1.28
C SER A 141 7.62 11.83 -0.39
N PRO A 142 7.78 12.03 0.93
CA PRO A 142 7.88 10.93 1.87
C PRO A 142 6.59 10.10 1.98
N ALA A 143 5.48 10.61 1.46
CA ALA A 143 4.19 9.93 1.40
C ALA A 143 3.99 9.10 0.13
N LYS A 144 4.99 9.05 -0.78
CA LYS A 144 4.91 8.23 -1.98
C LYS A 144 4.67 6.75 -1.64
N GLY A 145 3.72 6.12 -2.31
CA GLY A 145 3.26 4.76 -2.04
C GLY A 145 2.21 4.66 -0.92
N LEU A 146 1.84 5.79 -0.28
CA LEU A 146 0.80 5.84 0.76
C LEU A 146 -0.42 6.70 0.36
N LEU A 147 -0.33 7.42 -0.76
CA LEU A 147 -1.39 8.33 -1.23
C LEU A 147 -2.58 7.57 -1.84
N GLY A 148 -2.30 6.45 -2.52
CA GLY A 148 -3.30 5.68 -3.27
C GLY A 148 -4.29 4.92 -2.40
N GLY A 149 -4.01 4.74 -1.12
CA GLY A 149 -4.85 3.98 -0.21
C GLY A 149 -6.17 4.68 0.12
N ARG A 150 -7.28 4.02 -0.18
CA ARG A 150 -8.64 4.43 0.23
C ARG A 150 -8.87 4.04 1.69
N THR A 151 -8.12 4.70 2.59
CA THR A 151 -8.10 4.43 4.02
C THR A 151 -8.20 5.72 4.82
N SER A 152 -8.64 5.62 6.08
CA SER A 152 -8.52 6.73 7.01
C SER A 152 -7.05 7.02 7.31
N LEU A 153 -6.68 8.29 7.51
CA LEU A 153 -5.30 8.66 7.81
C LEU A 153 -5.02 8.44 9.31
N LEU A 154 -4.82 7.18 9.70
CA LEU A 154 -4.55 6.80 11.07
C LEU A 154 -3.03 6.83 11.36
N PRO A 155 -2.58 7.55 12.41
CA PRO A 155 -1.17 7.78 12.68
C PRO A 155 -0.35 6.48 12.78
N HIS A 156 -0.83 5.48 13.53
CA HIS A 156 -0.11 4.21 13.70
C HIS A 156 0.02 3.43 12.39
N GLN A 157 -1.04 3.36 11.57
CA GLN A 157 -1.01 2.63 10.30
C GLN A 157 -0.01 3.25 9.31
N LEU A 158 -0.03 4.58 9.18
CA LEU A 158 0.87 5.29 8.27
C LEU A 158 2.32 5.21 8.76
N TYR A 159 2.55 5.32 10.08
CA TYR A 159 3.88 5.16 10.64
C TYR A 159 4.44 3.75 10.41
N ILE A 160 3.66 2.71 10.71
CA ILE A 160 4.06 1.31 10.51
C ILE A 160 4.36 1.06 9.04
N ALA A 161 3.46 1.49 8.14
CA ALA A 161 3.64 1.32 6.72
C ALA A 161 4.91 2.01 6.21
N HIS A 162 5.14 3.27 6.60
CA HIS A 162 6.33 4.02 6.23
C HIS A 162 7.62 3.39 6.76
N GLU A 163 7.64 3.05 8.05
CA GLU A 163 8.83 2.48 8.71
C GLU A 163 9.17 1.08 8.13
N ALA A 164 8.15 0.24 7.93
CA ALA A 164 8.34 -1.11 7.41
C ALA A 164 8.70 -1.11 5.92
N ALA A 165 7.98 -0.35 5.09
CA ALA A 165 8.12 -0.41 3.65
C ALA A 165 9.44 0.21 3.14
N ASN A 166 10.03 1.16 3.88
CA ASN A 166 11.33 1.75 3.55
C ASN A 166 12.53 0.86 3.89
N ARG A 167 12.32 -0.26 4.58
CA ARG A 167 13.41 -1.24 4.82
C ARG A 167 13.73 -2.00 3.55
N LEU A 168 14.98 -2.35 3.37
CA LEU A 168 15.43 -3.11 2.20
C LEU A 168 14.68 -4.46 2.08
N ALA A 169 14.58 -5.18 3.18
CA ALA A 169 13.91 -6.47 3.29
C ALA A 169 13.07 -6.51 4.57
N PRO A 170 11.81 -6.03 4.56
CA PRO A 170 10.99 -6.00 5.76
C PRO A 170 10.62 -7.40 6.23
N ARG A 171 11.04 -7.73 7.44
CA ARG A 171 10.70 -8.96 8.16
C ARG A 171 10.07 -8.54 9.48
N ILE A 172 8.74 -8.53 9.53
CA ILE A 172 7.99 -7.92 10.64
C ILE A 172 6.79 -8.75 11.07
N LEU A 173 6.42 -8.57 12.33
CA LEU A 173 5.19 -9.06 12.93
C LEU A 173 4.26 -7.87 13.22
N LEU A 174 3.12 -7.84 12.56
CA LEU A 174 2.02 -6.91 12.84
C LEU A 174 1.11 -7.56 13.89
N ALA A 175 1.12 -7.01 15.10
CA ALA A 175 0.48 -7.60 16.26
C ALA A 175 -0.51 -6.65 16.96
N ASP A 176 -1.05 -5.71 16.20
CA ASP A 176 -2.04 -4.75 16.66
C ASP A 176 -3.31 -5.44 17.15
N GLU A 177 -3.98 -4.87 18.16
CA GLU A 177 -5.25 -5.40 18.66
C GLU A 177 -6.30 -5.48 17.56
N VAL A 178 -7.27 -6.37 17.78
CA VAL A 178 -8.41 -6.54 16.86
C VAL A 178 -9.14 -5.21 16.67
N GLY A 179 -9.40 -4.85 15.40
CA GLY A 179 -10.08 -3.61 15.03
C GLY A 179 -9.15 -2.42 14.75
N LEU A 180 -7.83 -2.53 14.93
CA LEU A 180 -6.86 -1.50 14.59
C LEU A 180 -6.47 -1.50 13.10
N GLY A 181 -6.78 -2.57 12.36
CA GLY A 181 -6.67 -2.61 10.91
C GLY A 181 -5.36 -3.18 10.38
N LYS A 182 -4.86 -4.28 10.93
CA LYS A 182 -3.65 -4.99 10.44
C LYS A 182 -3.64 -5.27 8.93
N THR A 183 -4.80 -5.66 8.37
CA THR A 183 -4.94 -5.85 6.91
C THR A 183 -4.67 -4.55 6.14
N ILE A 184 -5.08 -3.40 6.70
CA ILE A 184 -4.81 -2.09 6.11
C ILE A 184 -3.33 -1.75 6.18
N GLU A 185 -2.68 -2.01 7.31
CA GLU A 185 -1.22 -1.84 7.45
C GLU A 185 -0.46 -2.66 6.42
N ALA A 186 -0.80 -3.95 6.30
CA ALA A 186 -0.20 -4.82 5.30
C ALA A 186 -0.48 -4.32 3.88
N GLY A 187 -1.70 -3.90 3.57
CA GLY A 187 -2.09 -3.32 2.28
C GLY A 187 -1.30 -2.06 1.93
N LEU A 188 -1.11 -1.15 2.89
CA LEU A 188 -0.29 0.06 2.72
C LEU A 188 1.19 -0.31 2.46
N ILE A 189 1.73 -1.31 3.16
CA ILE A 189 3.11 -1.79 2.93
C ILE A 189 3.24 -2.39 1.53
N ILE A 190 2.29 -3.23 1.11
CA ILE A 190 2.28 -3.82 -0.24
C ILE A 190 2.23 -2.70 -1.29
N GLN A 191 1.28 -1.78 -1.17
CA GLN A 191 1.11 -0.66 -2.11
C GLN A 191 2.36 0.20 -2.20
N HIS A 192 2.96 0.55 -1.06
CA HIS A 192 4.20 1.32 -1.04
C HIS A 192 5.34 0.58 -1.75
N ARG A 193 5.50 -0.71 -1.50
CA ARG A 193 6.59 -1.47 -2.12
C ARG A 193 6.39 -1.70 -3.61
N LEU A 194 5.16 -1.98 -4.04
CA LEU A 194 4.82 -2.10 -5.46
C LEU A 194 4.98 -0.74 -6.18
N GLY A 195 4.45 0.34 -5.60
CA GLY A 195 4.52 1.70 -6.17
C GLY A 195 5.95 2.30 -6.23
N ASN A 196 6.88 1.76 -5.44
CA ASN A 196 8.30 2.12 -5.49
C ASN A 196 9.17 1.07 -6.18
N ALA A 197 8.58 0.09 -6.87
CA ALA A 197 9.26 -1.00 -7.55
C ALA A 197 10.22 -1.81 -6.65
N LEU A 198 9.95 -1.87 -5.33
CA LEU A 198 10.70 -2.63 -4.33
C LEU A 198 10.19 -4.07 -4.17
N ALA A 199 9.07 -4.38 -4.79
CA ALA A 199 8.51 -5.71 -4.93
C ALA A 199 7.71 -5.75 -6.23
N SER A 200 7.68 -6.91 -6.87
CA SER A 200 6.89 -7.19 -8.06
C SER A 200 6.04 -8.45 -7.89
N ARG A 201 6.46 -9.37 -7.04
CA ARG A 201 5.77 -10.63 -6.79
C ARG A 201 5.44 -10.82 -5.32
N VAL A 202 4.15 -10.92 -5.03
CA VAL A 202 3.63 -11.00 -3.66
C VAL A 202 2.76 -12.24 -3.49
N LEU A 203 3.05 -13.04 -2.46
CA LEU A 203 2.21 -14.15 -2.02
C LEU A 203 1.56 -13.82 -0.69
N ILE A 204 0.24 -13.87 -0.64
CA ILE A 204 -0.56 -13.72 0.58
C ILE A 204 -1.15 -15.09 0.95
N ILE A 205 -0.95 -15.52 2.18
CA ILE A 205 -1.47 -16.78 2.73
C ILE A 205 -2.37 -16.47 3.91
N VAL A 206 -3.64 -16.84 3.82
CA VAL A 206 -4.66 -16.52 4.82
C VAL A 206 -5.51 -17.76 5.16
N PRO A 207 -6.24 -17.79 6.30
CA PRO A 207 -7.30 -18.78 6.50
C PRO A 207 -8.35 -18.72 5.39
N ALA A 208 -8.96 -19.84 5.01
CA ALA A 208 -9.96 -19.90 3.95
C ALA A 208 -11.14 -18.96 4.18
N SER A 209 -11.51 -18.74 5.44
CA SER A 209 -12.57 -17.80 5.83
C SER A 209 -12.25 -16.34 5.48
N LEU A 210 -10.98 -15.96 5.45
CA LEU A 210 -10.53 -14.59 5.18
C LEU A 210 -10.15 -14.33 3.72
N LEU A 211 -10.14 -15.37 2.87
CA LEU A 211 -9.67 -15.29 1.49
C LEU A 211 -10.40 -14.20 0.68
N HIS A 212 -11.73 -14.22 0.72
CA HIS A 212 -12.55 -13.23 0.00
C HIS A 212 -12.46 -11.83 0.60
N GLN A 213 -12.30 -11.73 1.91
CA GLN A 213 -12.10 -10.44 2.57
C GLN A 213 -10.82 -9.77 2.07
N TRP A 214 -9.70 -10.50 2.07
CA TRP A 214 -8.44 -10.00 1.57
C TRP A 214 -8.53 -9.57 0.11
N LEU A 215 -9.13 -10.40 -0.75
CA LEU A 215 -9.32 -10.05 -2.16
C LEU A 215 -10.07 -8.73 -2.33
N VAL A 216 -11.19 -8.57 -1.63
CA VAL A 216 -12.03 -7.37 -1.73
C VAL A 216 -11.33 -6.14 -1.12
N GLU A 217 -10.64 -6.29 0.01
CA GLU A 217 -9.90 -5.18 0.63
C GLU A 217 -8.73 -4.73 -0.25
N MET A 218 -7.95 -5.65 -0.83
CA MET A 218 -6.86 -5.30 -1.75
C MET A 218 -7.38 -4.59 -2.99
N LEU A 219 -8.44 -5.09 -3.59
CA LEU A 219 -9.05 -4.50 -4.79
C LEU A 219 -9.64 -3.11 -4.49
N ARG A 220 -10.45 -2.96 -3.46
CA ARG A 220 -11.24 -1.73 -3.24
C ARG A 220 -10.49 -0.62 -2.52
N ARG A 221 -9.55 -0.99 -1.63
CA ARG A 221 -8.82 0.00 -0.85
C ARG A 221 -7.50 0.40 -1.47
N PHE A 222 -6.91 -0.50 -2.27
CA PHE A 222 -5.56 -0.32 -2.79
C PHE A 222 -5.46 -0.43 -4.31
N ASN A 223 -6.56 -0.73 -5.00
CA ASN A 223 -6.58 -1.03 -6.44
C ASN A 223 -5.60 -2.14 -6.85
N LEU A 224 -5.37 -3.12 -5.96
CA LEU A 224 -4.48 -4.24 -6.18
C LEU A 224 -5.28 -5.48 -6.59
N HIS A 225 -4.99 -5.99 -7.78
CA HIS A 225 -5.67 -7.14 -8.38
C HIS A 225 -4.96 -8.45 -8.04
N PHE A 226 -5.31 -9.03 -6.88
CA PHE A 226 -4.83 -10.36 -6.50
C PHE A 226 -5.63 -11.45 -7.17
N SER A 227 -4.95 -12.52 -7.57
CA SER A 227 -5.55 -13.74 -8.10
C SER A 227 -5.63 -14.81 -7.02
N ILE A 228 -6.83 -15.35 -6.77
CA ILE A 228 -6.99 -16.50 -5.87
C ILE A 228 -6.46 -17.75 -6.57
N PHE A 229 -5.56 -18.47 -5.91
CA PHE A 229 -5.06 -19.76 -6.35
C PHE A 229 -5.59 -20.88 -5.45
N ASP A 230 -6.35 -21.74 -6.07
CA ASP A 230 -6.89 -22.98 -5.52
C ASP A 230 -6.54 -24.16 -6.45
N GLU A 231 -6.93 -25.38 -6.08
CA GLU A 231 -6.61 -26.57 -6.89
C GLU A 231 -7.25 -26.53 -8.28
N PRO A 232 -8.54 -26.15 -8.47
CA PRO A 232 -9.13 -25.99 -9.78
C PRO A 232 -8.33 -25.05 -10.69
N ARG A 233 -7.98 -23.85 -10.23
CA ARG A 233 -7.19 -22.90 -11.02
C ARG A 233 -5.80 -23.42 -11.37
N CYS A 234 -5.15 -24.08 -10.44
CA CYS A 234 -3.83 -24.67 -10.70
C CYS A 234 -3.88 -25.79 -11.75
N LEU A 235 -4.97 -26.56 -11.79
CA LEU A 235 -5.20 -27.61 -12.80
C LEU A 235 -5.55 -27.01 -14.17
N ASP A 236 -6.39 -25.96 -14.19
CA ASP A 236 -6.80 -25.30 -15.44
C ASP A 236 -5.63 -24.61 -16.15
N SER A 237 -4.62 -24.19 -15.41
CA SER A 237 -3.42 -23.56 -15.99
C SER A 237 -2.60 -24.52 -16.85
N HIS A 238 -2.75 -25.85 -16.71
CA HIS A 238 -1.96 -26.91 -17.37
C HIS A 238 -0.44 -26.68 -17.32
N ALA A 239 0.05 -25.90 -16.36
CA ALA A 239 1.43 -25.50 -16.24
C ALA A 239 2.16 -26.33 -15.19
N GLU A 240 3.43 -26.67 -15.44
CA GLU A 240 4.30 -27.28 -14.43
C GLU A 240 4.48 -26.37 -13.20
N GLN A 241 4.50 -25.05 -13.42
CA GLN A 241 4.65 -24.00 -12.40
C GLN A 241 3.49 -23.02 -12.44
N PRO A 242 2.31 -23.35 -11.90
CA PRO A 242 1.13 -22.50 -11.98
C PRO A 242 1.35 -21.15 -11.29
N PHE A 243 2.10 -21.07 -10.20
CA PHE A 243 2.40 -19.83 -9.48
C PHE A 243 3.23 -18.82 -10.27
N SER A 244 3.81 -19.18 -11.41
CA SER A 244 4.55 -18.26 -12.27
C SER A 244 3.66 -17.46 -13.22
N SER A 245 2.35 -17.77 -13.29
CA SER A 245 1.42 -17.14 -14.23
C SER A 245 0.94 -15.76 -13.79
N GLU A 246 1.06 -15.43 -12.50
CA GLU A 246 0.59 -14.18 -11.92
C GLU A 246 1.63 -13.59 -10.96
N GLN A 247 1.58 -12.29 -10.78
CA GLN A 247 2.50 -11.58 -9.87
C GLN A 247 1.94 -11.46 -8.45
N LEU A 248 0.63 -11.21 -8.32
CA LEU A 248 -0.06 -11.01 -7.06
C LEU A 248 -0.97 -12.20 -6.78
N ILE A 249 -0.59 -13.04 -5.84
CA ILE A 249 -1.28 -14.32 -5.58
C ILE A 249 -1.79 -14.38 -4.14
N LEU A 250 -3.02 -14.83 -4.00
CA LEU A 250 -3.70 -15.06 -2.73
C LEU A 250 -4.10 -16.53 -2.60
N CYS A 251 -3.64 -17.19 -1.53
CA CYS A 251 -3.90 -18.60 -1.25
C CYS A 251 -4.48 -18.79 0.15
N SER A 252 -5.23 -19.89 0.34
CA SER A 252 -5.60 -20.30 1.69
C SER A 252 -4.54 -21.20 2.34
N GLN A 253 -4.46 -21.16 3.68
CA GLN A 253 -3.61 -22.08 4.45
C GLN A 253 -4.03 -23.53 4.24
N GLU A 254 -5.34 -23.79 4.18
CA GLU A 254 -5.94 -25.09 3.97
C GLU A 254 -5.61 -25.68 2.59
N PHE A 255 -5.49 -24.82 1.56
CA PHE A 255 -5.06 -25.23 0.23
C PHE A 255 -3.65 -25.87 0.29
N PHE A 256 -2.71 -25.19 0.93
CA PHE A 256 -1.35 -25.73 1.09
C PHE A 256 -1.29 -26.92 2.03
N SER A 257 -2.16 -27.00 3.04
CA SER A 257 -2.23 -28.17 3.93
C SER A 257 -2.75 -29.39 3.19
N ARG A 258 -3.75 -29.22 2.33
CA ARG A 258 -4.41 -30.31 1.57
C ARG A 258 -3.57 -30.81 0.40
N TYR A 259 -2.77 -29.94 -0.22
CA TYR A 259 -2.01 -30.25 -1.44
C TYR A 259 -0.50 -30.04 -1.26
N PRO A 260 0.25 -31.00 -0.65
CA PRO A 260 1.69 -30.83 -0.38
C PRO A 260 2.55 -30.54 -1.62
N HIS A 261 2.21 -31.09 -2.80
CA HIS A 261 2.93 -30.82 -4.04
C HIS A 261 2.85 -29.34 -4.46
N ARG A 262 1.75 -28.63 -4.11
CA ARG A 262 1.60 -27.19 -4.37
C ARG A 262 2.53 -26.36 -3.48
N ARG A 263 2.86 -26.84 -2.27
CA ARG A 263 3.91 -26.20 -1.44
C ARG A 263 5.25 -26.22 -2.15
N GLU A 264 5.65 -27.36 -2.73
CA GLU A 264 6.94 -27.45 -3.44
C GLU A 264 6.97 -26.54 -4.67
N GLN A 265 5.88 -26.42 -5.42
CA GLN A 265 5.78 -25.48 -6.53
C GLN A 265 5.85 -24.02 -6.07
N ALA A 266 5.19 -23.65 -4.97
CA ALA A 266 5.27 -22.32 -4.40
C ALA A 266 6.69 -21.99 -3.89
N LEU A 267 7.43 -22.97 -3.35
CA LEU A 267 8.82 -22.82 -2.92
C LEU A 267 9.80 -22.66 -4.10
N GLN A 268 9.47 -23.19 -5.26
CA GLN A 268 10.29 -23.04 -6.48
C GLN A 268 10.02 -21.70 -7.19
N SER A 269 8.97 -20.97 -6.76
CA SER A 269 8.66 -19.67 -7.29
C SER A 269 9.43 -18.58 -6.54
N GLU A 270 9.89 -17.56 -7.27
CA GLU A 270 10.58 -16.42 -6.68
C GLU A 270 9.54 -15.44 -6.13
N TRP A 271 9.60 -15.11 -4.85
CA TRP A 271 8.73 -14.16 -4.17
C TRP A 271 9.54 -13.00 -3.57
N ASP A 272 9.18 -11.77 -3.88
CA ASP A 272 9.79 -10.59 -3.25
C ASP A 272 9.23 -10.37 -1.84
N MET A 273 7.94 -10.74 -1.65
CA MET A 273 7.24 -10.57 -0.38
C MET A 273 6.27 -11.73 -0.13
N VAL A 274 6.32 -12.26 1.09
CA VAL A 274 5.34 -13.23 1.59
C VAL A 274 4.64 -12.65 2.80
N ILE A 275 3.31 -12.76 2.81
CA ILE A 275 2.45 -12.28 3.89
C ILE A 275 1.65 -13.47 4.42
N VAL A 276 1.62 -13.66 5.74
CA VAL A 276 0.85 -14.73 6.37
C VAL A 276 -0.05 -14.13 7.44
N ASP A 277 -1.36 -14.20 7.20
CA ASP A 277 -2.34 -13.76 8.17
C ASP A 277 -2.71 -14.86 9.16
N GLU A 278 -3.18 -14.45 10.34
CA GLU A 278 -3.47 -15.31 11.48
C GLU A 278 -2.34 -16.30 11.76
N ALA A 279 -1.11 -15.76 11.78
CA ALA A 279 0.12 -16.55 11.97
C ALA A 279 0.14 -17.36 13.29
N HIS A 280 -0.83 -17.13 14.20
CA HIS A 280 -1.00 -17.93 15.39
C HIS A 280 -1.44 -19.38 15.10
N HIS A 281 -1.96 -19.67 13.91
CA HIS A 281 -2.26 -21.04 13.48
C HIS A 281 -1.01 -21.84 13.12
N LEU A 282 0.14 -21.19 12.90
CA LEU A 282 1.41 -21.86 12.65
C LEU A 282 1.96 -22.47 13.96
N GLN A 283 1.57 -23.70 14.26
CA GLN A 283 1.97 -24.40 15.49
C GLN A 283 3.44 -24.81 15.46
N TRP A 284 4.16 -24.48 16.52
CA TRP A 284 5.55 -24.86 16.68
C TRP A 284 5.78 -25.50 18.04
N ARG A 285 6.51 -26.58 18.03
CA ARG A 285 7.13 -27.20 19.21
C ARG A 285 8.57 -27.51 18.86
N GLU A 286 9.48 -27.40 19.78
CA GLU A 286 10.92 -27.49 19.52
C GLU A 286 11.29 -28.78 18.75
N GLN A 287 10.68 -29.92 19.09
CA GLN A 287 10.97 -31.21 18.46
C GLN A 287 10.03 -31.58 17.31
N ALA A 288 8.89 -30.93 17.17
CA ALA A 288 7.85 -31.30 16.18
C ALA A 288 7.07 -30.08 15.67
N PRO A 289 7.70 -29.17 14.91
CA PRO A 289 6.96 -28.07 14.26
C PRO A 289 5.97 -28.60 13.22
N SER A 290 4.81 -27.92 13.10
CA SER A 290 3.78 -28.33 12.13
C SER A 290 4.28 -28.25 10.68
N PRO A 291 3.65 -28.98 9.74
CA PRO A 291 3.98 -28.88 8.32
C PRO A 291 3.81 -27.48 7.75
N GLU A 292 2.79 -26.74 8.22
CA GLU A 292 2.50 -25.36 7.83
C GLU A 292 3.61 -24.40 8.31
N TYR A 293 4.06 -24.57 9.56
CA TYR A 293 5.19 -23.81 10.09
C TYR A 293 6.46 -24.04 9.27
N ARG A 294 6.79 -25.29 8.96
CA ARG A 294 7.98 -25.65 8.15
C ARG A 294 7.89 -25.08 6.74
N PHE A 295 6.70 -25.03 6.17
CA PHE A 295 6.48 -24.44 4.85
C PHE A 295 6.75 -22.94 4.87
N VAL A 296 6.18 -22.19 5.84
CA VAL A 296 6.42 -20.76 5.99
C VAL A 296 7.88 -20.46 6.34
N GLU A 297 8.53 -21.32 7.15
CA GLU A 297 9.97 -21.21 7.44
C GLU A 297 10.83 -21.30 6.18
N LYS A 298 10.51 -22.24 5.27
CA LYS A 298 11.20 -22.38 3.99
C LYS A 298 10.92 -21.19 3.07
N LEU A 299 9.67 -20.77 2.94
CA LEU A 299 9.31 -19.55 2.18
C LEU A 299 10.04 -18.33 2.71
N GLY A 300 10.08 -18.15 4.04
CA GLY A 300 10.76 -17.05 4.67
C GLY A 300 12.29 -17.03 4.47
N LYS A 301 12.91 -18.18 4.20
CA LYS A 301 14.33 -18.25 3.83
C LYS A 301 14.59 -17.89 2.37
N LEU A 302 13.60 -18.14 1.50
CA LEU A 302 13.71 -17.88 0.06
C LEU A 302 13.26 -16.47 -0.32
N SER A 303 12.31 -15.88 0.43
CA SER A 303 11.79 -14.54 0.17
C SER A 303 12.55 -13.49 1.00
N PRO A 304 12.95 -12.36 0.40
CA PRO A 304 13.54 -11.25 1.13
C PRO A 304 12.64 -10.71 2.24
N SER A 305 11.35 -10.52 1.93
CA SER A 305 10.38 -9.90 2.84
C SER A 305 9.37 -10.91 3.37
N LEU A 306 9.18 -10.92 4.69
CA LEU A 306 8.19 -11.75 5.36
C LEU A 306 7.39 -10.91 6.36
N ILE A 307 6.08 -10.83 6.16
CA ILE A 307 5.16 -10.10 7.04
C ILE A 307 4.20 -11.11 7.66
N LEU A 308 4.19 -11.18 8.98
CA LEU A 308 3.27 -12.01 9.74
C LEU A 308 2.23 -11.13 10.42
N LEU A 309 0.96 -11.50 10.36
CA LEU A 309 -0.13 -10.83 11.05
C LEU A 309 -0.71 -11.76 12.12
N THR A 310 -0.97 -11.22 13.31
CA THR A 310 -1.64 -11.94 14.40
C THR A 310 -2.33 -10.96 15.32
N ALA A 311 -3.44 -11.35 15.92
CA ALA A 311 -4.19 -10.46 16.81
C ALA A 311 -3.46 -10.25 18.14
N THR A 312 -2.77 -11.27 18.66
CA THR A 312 -2.18 -11.22 20.00
C THR A 312 -1.10 -12.30 20.15
N PRO A 313 0.17 -11.96 19.88
CA PRO A 313 1.23 -12.96 19.86
C PRO A 313 1.51 -13.60 21.24
N GLU A 314 1.28 -12.89 22.34
CA GLU A 314 1.60 -13.35 23.70
C GLU A 314 0.47 -14.11 24.38
N GLN A 315 -0.77 -13.94 23.91
CA GLN A 315 -1.94 -14.64 24.49
C GLN A 315 -1.86 -16.16 24.31
N MET A 316 -1.17 -16.62 23.25
CA MET A 316 -0.94 -18.03 22.94
C MET A 316 0.27 -18.63 23.67
N GLY A 317 0.88 -17.87 24.59
CA GLY A 317 2.04 -18.29 25.36
C GLY A 317 3.40 -17.94 24.73
N LYS A 318 4.45 -17.97 25.55
CA LYS A 318 5.81 -17.53 25.18
C LYS A 318 6.44 -18.38 24.08
N GLU A 319 6.15 -19.68 24.04
CA GLU A 319 6.62 -20.58 23.00
C GLU A 319 6.07 -20.21 21.63
N SER A 320 4.80 -19.89 21.55
CA SER A 320 4.10 -19.45 20.35
C SER A 320 4.62 -18.09 19.86
N HIS A 321 4.88 -17.16 20.75
CA HIS A 321 5.51 -15.86 20.43
C HIS A 321 6.93 -16.03 19.88
N PHE A 322 7.76 -16.81 20.57
CA PHE A 322 9.12 -17.15 20.12
C PHE A 322 9.13 -17.75 18.71
N ALA A 323 8.19 -18.66 18.43
CA ALA A 323 8.10 -19.31 17.13
C ALA A 323 7.93 -18.30 15.96
N ARG A 324 7.14 -17.25 16.14
CA ARG A 324 6.96 -16.21 15.10
C ARG A 324 8.17 -15.32 14.94
N LEU A 325 8.79 -14.93 16.06
CA LEU A 325 10.04 -14.17 16.01
C LEU A 325 11.16 -14.98 15.33
N ARG A 326 11.19 -16.29 15.54
CA ARG A 326 12.13 -17.20 14.85
C ARG A 326 11.90 -17.29 13.35
N LEU A 327 10.66 -17.23 12.87
CA LEU A 327 10.38 -17.16 11.41
C LEU A 327 10.94 -15.86 10.79
N LEU A 328 10.91 -14.77 11.54
CA LEU A 328 11.37 -13.46 11.06
C LEU A 328 12.89 -13.30 11.18
N ASP A 329 13.50 -13.77 12.25
CA ASP A 329 14.96 -13.70 12.47
C ASP A 329 15.45 -15.00 13.15
N PRO A 330 15.69 -16.06 12.33
CA PRO A 330 16.09 -17.35 12.87
C PRO A 330 17.49 -17.35 13.49
N ASP A 331 18.37 -16.45 13.06
CA ASP A 331 19.74 -16.37 13.58
C ASP A 331 19.76 -15.82 15.00
N ARG A 332 18.86 -14.91 15.31
CA ARG A 332 18.71 -14.35 16.64
C ARG A 332 17.89 -15.24 17.56
N PHE A 333 16.74 -15.71 17.08
CA PHE A 333 15.81 -16.53 17.86
C PHE A 333 16.05 -18.03 17.61
N PHE A 334 17.26 -18.50 17.86
CA PHE A 334 17.64 -19.91 17.64
C PHE A 334 17.34 -20.80 18.85
N SER A 335 17.31 -20.25 20.09
CA SER A 335 17.09 -20.97 21.35
C SER A 335 15.97 -20.36 22.17
N PHE A 336 14.99 -21.16 22.54
CA PHE A 336 13.87 -20.73 23.39
C PHE A 336 14.31 -20.40 24.82
N GLU A 337 15.26 -21.16 25.37
CA GLU A 337 15.80 -20.89 26.72
C GLU A 337 16.48 -19.52 26.78
N ARG A 338 17.30 -19.20 25.79
CA ARG A 338 17.97 -17.89 25.70
C ARG A 338 16.96 -16.76 25.56
N PHE A 339 15.93 -16.95 24.76
CA PHE A 339 14.84 -15.99 24.63
C PHE A 339 14.17 -15.69 25.98
N LEU A 340 13.89 -16.73 26.79
CA LEU A 340 13.31 -16.56 28.12
C LEU A 340 14.25 -15.84 29.10
N GLN A 341 15.56 -16.05 28.99
CA GLN A 341 16.56 -15.34 29.80
C GLN A 341 16.63 -13.85 29.43
N GLU A 342 16.67 -13.54 28.15
CA GLU A 342 16.66 -12.18 27.64
C GLU A 342 15.37 -11.44 28.04
N GLU A 343 14.21 -12.10 27.97
CA GLU A 343 12.94 -11.51 28.38
C GLU A 343 12.93 -11.09 29.86
N ARG A 344 13.51 -11.90 30.75
CA ARG A 344 13.65 -11.55 32.16
C ARG A 344 14.56 -10.34 32.40
N GLN A 345 15.57 -10.14 31.58
CA GLN A 345 16.48 -9.00 31.65
C GLN A 345 15.85 -7.68 31.22
N PHE A 346 14.79 -7.73 30.39
CA PHE A 346 14.10 -6.52 29.90
C PHE A 346 13.04 -5.97 30.88
N GLN A 347 12.64 -6.69 31.93
CA GLN A 347 11.65 -6.22 32.91
C GLN A 347 12.03 -4.87 33.56
N PRO A 348 13.28 -4.63 34.03
CA PRO A 348 13.65 -3.34 34.61
C PRO A 348 13.56 -2.18 33.61
N ILE A 349 13.87 -2.42 32.36
CA ILE A 349 13.78 -1.40 31.27
C ILE A 349 12.33 -0.99 31.08
N ALA A 350 11.40 -1.94 31.03
CA ALA A 350 9.99 -1.68 30.92
C ALA A 350 9.39 -0.92 32.11
N GLN A 351 9.87 -1.24 33.36
CA GLN A 351 9.48 -0.50 34.55
C GLN A 351 9.97 0.95 34.50
N ALA A 352 11.23 1.16 34.14
CA ALA A 352 11.79 2.50 34.00
C ALA A 352 11.04 3.35 32.93
N ALA A 353 10.70 2.76 31.81
CA ALA A 353 9.92 3.46 30.79
C ALA A 353 8.53 3.90 31.30
N ARG A 354 7.86 3.07 32.12
CA ARG A 354 6.59 3.46 32.77
C ARG A 354 6.73 4.66 33.69
N HIS A 355 7.72 4.65 34.57
CA HIS A 355 7.96 5.76 35.47
C HIS A 355 8.29 7.06 34.73
N LEU A 356 9.10 6.96 33.64
CA LEU A 356 9.42 8.11 32.80
C LEU A 356 8.17 8.69 32.13
N LEU A 357 7.26 7.85 31.67
CA LEU A 357 6.01 8.28 31.02
C LEU A 357 4.98 8.83 32.01
N ALA A 358 4.88 8.23 33.21
CA ALA A 358 4.00 8.72 34.25
C ALA A 358 4.49 10.04 34.86
N GLY A 359 5.70 10.46 34.53
CA GLY A 359 6.31 11.63 35.15
C GLY A 359 6.89 11.36 36.55
N ASP A 360 6.90 10.10 36.94
CA ASP A 360 7.39 9.66 38.26
C ASP A 360 8.92 9.72 38.33
N ALA A 361 9.45 9.79 39.57
CA ALA A 361 10.86 9.67 39.80
C ALA A 361 11.31 8.21 39.69
N LEU A 362 12.48 7.98 39.13
CA LEU A 362 13.11 6.67 39.09
C LEU A 362 13.74 6.39 40.44
N ASP A 363 13.43 5.24 41.06
CA ASP A 363 14.05 4.82 42.30
C ASP A 363 15.53 4.43 42.08
N ALA A 364 16.30 4.39 43.18
CA ALA A 364 17.72 4.12 43.11
C ALA A 364 18.04 2.70 42.58
N ALA A 365 17.16 1.73 42.78
CA ALA A 365 17.32 0.36 42.31
C ALA A 365 17.12 0.30 40.78
N LEU A 366 16.13 1.02 40.22
CA LEU A 366 15.89 1.15 38.83
C LEU A 366 17.01 1.92 38.09
N GLN A 367 17.48 3.05 38.70
CA GLN A 367 18.64 3.78 38.18
C GLN A 367 19.89 2.91 38.11
N HIS A 368 20.17 2.13 39.17
CA HIS A 368 21.30 1.20 39.19
C HIS A 368 21.16 0.10 38.12
N SER A 369 19.96 -0.45 37.96
CA SER A 369 19.67 -1.45 36.91
C SER A 369 19.83 -0.91 35.51
N LEU A 370 19.38 0.33 35.27
CA LEU A 370 19.57 1.02 34.00
C LEU A 370 21.06 1.27 33.70
N LYS A 371 21.83 1.77 34.67
CA LYS A 371 23.28 1.98 34.55
C LYS A 371 24.04 0.70 34.24
N LYS A 372 23.59 -0.43 34.77
CA LYS A 372 24.20 -1.75 34.54
C LYS A 372 23.87 -2.31 33.15
N LEU A 373 22.64 -2.08 32.67
CA LEU A 373 22.14 -2.61 31.40
C LEU A 373 22.52 -1.73 30.19
N LEU A 374 22.55 -0.43 30.41
CA LEU A 374 22.84 0.57 29.41
C LEU A 374 24.26 1.08 29.65
N LYS A 375 25.23 0.77 28.84
CA LYS A 375 26.62 1.23 29.00
C LYS A 375 26.74 2.77 29.06
N PRO A 376 27.63 3.37 29.86
CA PRO A 376 27.44 4.65 30.52
C PRO A 376 27.64 5.96 29.73
N ASP A 377 27.72 6.04 28.46
CA ASP A 377 28.25 7.26 27.77
C ASP A 377 27.36 8.52 27.86
N ASN A 378 26.03 8.43 28.19
CA ASN A 378 25.17 9.62 28.36
C ASN A 378 24.08 9.47 29.42
N ILE A 379 23.93 8.30 30.04
CA ILE A 379 22.77 8.02 30.89
C ILE A 379 22.89 8.76 32.21
N ASP A 380 24.10 8.86 32.78
CA ASP A 380 24.34 9.57 34.02
C ASP A 380 23.96 11.04 33.91
N ALA A 381 24.35 11.71 32.84
CA ALA A 381 23.99 13.09 32.58
C ALA A 381 22.47 13.30 32.40
N LEU A 382 21.77 12.36 31.76
CA LEU A 382 20.29 12.43 31.55
C LEU A 382 19.56 12.17 32.89
N LEU A 383 20.01 11.20 33.67
CA LEU A 383 19.46 10.92 35.01
C LEU A 383 19.67 12.10 35.96
N ASP A 384 20.85 12.72 35.94
CA ASP A 384 21.17 13.90 36.76
C ASP A 384 20.30 15.12 36.30
N GLN A 385 20.07 15.32 35.00
CA GLN A 385 19.17 16.35 34.51
C GLN A 385 17.72 16.11 34.93
N ILE A 386 17.26 14.87 34.94
CA ILE A 386 15.92 14.50 35.42
C ILE A 386 15.79 14.77 36.91
N ALA A 387 16.83 14.46 37.68
CA ALA A 387 16.87 14.67 39.12
C ALA A 387 16.98 16.17 39.51
N ALA A 388 17.71 16.98 38.73
CA ALA A 388 17.97 18.40 38.99
C ALA A 388 16.77 19.34 38.61
N GLY A 389 15.73 18.85 37.98
CA GLY A 389 14.51 19.64 37.68
C GLY A 389 14.61 20.63 36.53
N GLY A 390 15.73 20.69 35.81
CA GLY A 390 15.89 21.52 34.59
C GLY A 390 15.70 20.74 33.29
N HIS A 391 14.90 21.22 32.36
CA HIS A 391 14.60 20.55 31.04
C HIS A 391 14.20 19.07 31.19
N VAL A 392 13.48 18.71 32.24
CA VAL A 392 13.12 17.36 32.63
C VAL A 392 12.43 16.59 31.51
N GLU A 393 11.53 17.23 30.79
CA GLU A 393 10.75 16.61 29.74
C GLU A 393 11.63 16.16 28.54
N LYS A 394 12.57 17.01 28.14
CA LYS A 394 13.49 16.68 27.05
C LYS A 394 14.44 15.55 27.45
N ALA A 395 15.00 15.58 28.66
CA ALA A 395 15.87 14.52 29.18
C ALA A 395 15.12 13.19 29.33
N ARG A 396 13.83 13.22 29.73
CA ARG A 396 12.96 12.04 29.79
C ARG A 396 12.71 11.46 28.39
N GLN A 397 12.41 12.29 27.41
CA GLN A 397 12.20 11.86 26.04
C GLN A 397 13.47 11.27 25.41
N GLU A 398 14.63 11.87 25.65
CA GLU A 398 15.92 11.33 25.21
C GLU A 398 16.24 9.99 25.88
N LEU A 399 16.03 9.87 27.18
CA LEU A 399 16.23 8.60 27.89
C LEU A 399 15.24 7.52 27.41
N LEU A 400 13.98 7.89 27.19
CA LEU A 400 12.98 7.00 26.65
C LEU A 400 13.35 6.50 25.25
N ALA A 401 13.85 7.37 24.37
CA ALA A 401 14.34 6.99 23.04
C ALA A 401 15.50 5.99 23.12
N ILE A 402 16.44 6.18 24.06
CA ILE A 402 17.54 5.24 24.31
C ILE A 402 16.99 3.89 24.78
N LEU A 403 16.02 3.87 25.70
CA LEU A 403 15.40 2.63 26.18
C LEU A 403 14.68 1.86 25.08
N ILE A 404 13.98 2.56 24.18
CA ILE A 404 13.30 1.99 23.01
C ILE A 404 14.33 1.40 22.04
N ASP A 405 15.41 2.11 21.75
CA ASP A 405 16.46 1.64 20.85
C ASP A 405 17.23 0.42 21.41
N HIS A 406 17.35 0.31 22.73
CA HIS A 406 17.89 -0.87 23.41
C HIS A 406 16.94 -2.07 23.40
N HIS A 407 15.64 -1.84 23.18
CA HIS A 407 14.65 -2.91 23.19
C HIS A 407 14.73 -3.71 21.88
N GLY A 408 15.37 -4.87 21.94
CA GLY A 408 15.77 -5.64 20.77
C GLY A 408 14.69 -6.14 19.83
N THR A 409 13.39 -6.12 20.17
CA THR A 409 12.30 -6.57 19.28
C THR A 409 11.56 -5.43 18.61
N GLY A 410 11.83 -4.19 18.96
CA GLY A 410 11.11 -3.03 18.43
C GLY A 410 11.26 -2.80 16.92
N ARG A 411 12.25 -3.42 16.26
CA ARG A 411 12.37 -3.39 14.80
C ARG A 411 11.58 -4.50 14.09
N ILE A 412 11.22 -5.57 14.78
CA ILE A 412 10.59 -6.76 14.19
C ILE A 412 9.10 -6.78 14.50
N LEU A 413 8.69 -6.27 15.66
CA LEU A 413 7.33 -6.35 16.16
C LEU A 413 6.73 -4.96 16.28
N PHE A 414 5.60 -4.76 15.63
CA PHE A 414 4.73 -3.60 15.80
C PHE A 414 3.46 -4.03 16.53
N ARG A 415 3.12 -3.29 17.57
CA ARG A 415 1.94 -3.54 18.38
C ARG A 415 1.37 -2.24 18.92
N ASN A 416 0.13 -2.00 18.63
CA ASN A 416 -0.65 -0.91 19.21
C ASN A 416 -1.85 -1.49 19.95
N SER A 417 -2.29 -0.79 21.00
CA SER A 417 -3.50 -1.11 21.75
C SER A 417 -4.58 -0.06 21.50
N ARG A 418 -5.82 -0.43 21.73
CA ARG A 418 -6.94 0.50 21.63
C ARG A 418 -6.84 1.66 22.62
N GLN A 419 -6.19 1.43 23.76
CA GLN A 419 -5.95 2.45 24.79
C GLN A 419 -4.97 3.52 24.31
N THR A 420 -3.90 3.13 23.64
CA THR A 420 -2.87 4.07 23.14
C THR A 420 -3.31 4.83 21.91
N VAL A 421 -4.05 4.18 21.03
CA VAL A 421 -4.55 4.80 19.78
C VAL A 421 -5.76 5.69 20.04
N GLY A 422 -6.70 5.27 20.90
CA GLY A 422 -7.92 6.00 21.19
C GLY A 422 -8.90 6.08 20.00
N GLY A 423 -9.95 6.92 20.11
CA GLY A 423 -10.87 7.18 19.01
C GLY A 423 -11.86 6.06 18.71
N PHE A 424 -12.00 5.08 19.60
CA PHE A 424 -13.03 4.05 19.52
C PHE A 424 -14.35 4.51 20.14
N PRO A 425 -15.49 4.05 19.63
CA PRO A 425 -16.80 4.36 20.19
C PRO A 425 -17.02 3.66 21.52
N GLN A 426 -17.90 4.20 22.32
CA GLN A 426 -18.42 3.50 23.50
C GLN A 426 -19.40 2.42 23.06
N ARG A 427 -19.53 1.35 23.88
CA ARG A 427 -20.45 0.25 23.67
C ARG A 427 -21.52 0.23 24.77
N GLU A 428 -22.78 0.13 24.42
CA GLU A 428 -23.89 0.03 25.34
C GLU A 428 -24.63 -1.30 25.13
N LEU A 429 -24.74 -2.07 26.21
CA LEU A 429 -25.36 -3.41 26.16
C LEU A 429 -26.83 -3.35 26.55
N HIS A 430 -27.69 -3.89 25.69
CA HIS A 430 -29.09 -4.10 25.91
C HIS A 430 -29.40 -5.59 25.95
N ASN A 431 -29.74 -6.10 27.13
CA ASN A 431 -30.07 -7.49 27.37
C ASN A 431 -31.58 -7.72 27.26
N TYR A 432 -32.01 -8.78 26.54
CA TYR A 432 -33.39 -9.15 26.35
C TYR A 432 -33.63 -10.61 26.77
N PRO A 433 -33.94 -10.85 28.07
CA PRO A 433 -34.28 -12.19 28.56
C PRO A 433 -35.66 -12.61 28.06
N LEU A 434 -35.71 -13.73 27.34
CA LEU A 434 -36.95 -14.27 26.77
C LEU A 434 -37.32 -15.57 27.46
N GLN A 435 -38.62 -15.79 27.66
CA GLN A 435 -39.11 -17.01 28.27
C GLN A 435 -39.02 -18.20 27.30
N LYS A 436 -38.70 -19.37 27.83
CA LYS A 436 -38.74 -20.61 27.06
C LYS A 436 -40.18 -20.97 26.73
N PRO A 437 -40.54 -21.32 25.48
CA PRO A 437 -41.87 -21.76 25.12
C PRO A 437 -42.36 -22.97 25.97
N ALA A 438 -43.59 -22.96 26.42
CA ALA A 438 -44.17 -23.99 27.30
C ALA A 438 -44.28 -25.37 26.60
N ALA A 439 -44.41 -25.40 25.26
CA ALA A 439 -44.38 -26.64 24.47
C ALA A 439 -43.04 -26.77 23.76
N LYS A 440 -42.51 -28.02 23.55
CA LYS A 440 -41.36 -28.21 22.68
C LYS A 440 -41.75 -27.70 21.29
N PRO A 441 -41.22 -26.54 20.84
CA PRO A 441 -41.57 -26.06 19.52
C PRO A 441 -40.98 -27.02 18.49
N ALA A 442 -41.69 -27.22 17.38
CA ALA A 442 -41.07 -27.72 16.17
C ALA A 442 -39.80 -26.90 15.89
N PRO A 443 -38.74 -27.46 15.34
CA PRO A 443 -37.50 -26.73 15.04
C PRO A 443 -37.74 -25.73 13.89
N SER A 444 -38.47 -24.64 14.17
CA SER A 444 -38.87 -23.61 13.21
C SER A 444 -38.57 -22.26 13.83
N LEU A 445 -37.84 -21.41 13.09
CA LEU A 445 -37.56 -20.01 13.48
C LEU A 445 -38.84 -19.21 13.73
N ARG A 446 -39.98 -19.60 13.16
CA ARG A 446 -41.29 -18.97 13.43
C ARG A 446 -41.72 -19.12 14.87
N ALA A 447 -41.38 -20.23 15.53
CA ALA A 447 -41.73 -20.50 16.94
C ALA A 447 -40.64 -20.05 17.92
N ASP A 448 -39.51 -19.51 17.44
CA ASP A 448 -38.44 -19.00 18.26
C ASP A 448 -38.83 -17.63 18.88
N PRO A 449 -38.83 -17.49 20.23
CA PRO A 449 -39.14 -16.22 20.88
C PRO A 449 -38.29 -15.03 20.41
N ARG A 450 -37.07 -15.29 19.97
CA ARG A 450 -36.20 -14.25 19.44
C ARG A 450 -36.70 -13.66 18.13
N SER A 451 -37.42 -14.44 17.32
CA SER A 451 -38.02 -13.94 16.09
C SER A 451 -39.19 -12.97 16.40
N ALA A 452 -40.07 -13.29 17.38
CA ALA A 452 -41.12 -12.38 17.81
C ALA A 452 -40.55 -11.09 18.38
N TRP A 453 -39.57 -11.19 19.27
CA TRP A 453 -38.82 -10.05 19.80
C TRP A 453 -38.21 -9.18 18.68
N LEU A 454 -37.64 -9.79 17.62
CA LEU A 454 -37.03 -9.08 16.51
C LEU A 454 -38.05 -8.22 15.75
N PHE A 455 -39.26 -8.70 15.54
CA PHE A 455 -40.33 -7.93 14.90
C PHE A 455 -40.67 -6.65 15.69
N ASP A 456 -40.81 -6.77 17.02
CA ASP A 456 -41.07 -5.61 17.87
C ASP A 456 -39.87 -4.66 17.89
N LYS A 457 -38.66 -5.19 18.00
CA LYS A 457 -37.45 -4.39 18.05
C LYS A 457 -37.22 -3.55 16.78
N ILE A 458 -37.45 -4.12 15.58
CA ILE A 458 -37.34 -3.36 14.34
C ILE A 458 -38.33 -2.19 14.28
N ARG A 459 -39.55 -2.34 14.87
CA ARG A 459 -40.52 -1.23 14.97
C ARG A 459 -40.02 -0.15 15.93
N ASP A 460 -39.48 -0.55 17.08
CA ASP A 460 -38.92 0.36 18.08
C ASP A 460 -37.73 1.19 17.59
N LEU A 461 -36.98 0.67 16.64
CA LEU A 461 -35.84 1.40 16.01
C LEU A 461 -36.30 2.59 15.17
N ALA A 462 -37.61 2.82 15.01
CA ALA A 462 -38.20 4.03 14.41
C ALA A 462 -37.59 4.46 13.07
N GLY A 463 -37.16 3.51 12.29
CA GLY A 463 -36.58 3.77 10.97
C GLY A 463 -35.04 3.74 10.90
N GLU A 464 -34.37 3.62 12.03
CA GLU A 464 -32.91 3.44 12.02
C GLU A 464 -32.51 2.06 11.45
N LYS A 465 -31.37 2.03 10.79
CA LYS A 465 -30.80 0.79 10.20
C LYS A 465 -30.02 0.00 11.24
N ALA A 466 -30.15 -1.32 11.20
CA ALA A 466 -29.41 -2.22 12.09
C ALA A 466 -28.71 -3.36 11.33
N LEU A 467 -27.63 -3.85 11.90
CA LEU A 467 -26.95 -5.07 11.49
C LEU A 467 -27.35 -6.22 12.41
N LEU A 468 -27.79 -7.34 11.88
CA LEU A 468 -28.02 -8.56 12.63
C LEU A 468 -27.02 -9.63 12.18
N ILE A 469 -26.31 -10.22 13.12
CA ILE A 469 -25.39 -11.33 12.86
C ILE A 469 -25.89 -12.60 13.53
N CYS A 470 -25.91 -13.69 12.76
CA CYS A 470 -26.20 -15.05 13.22
C CYS A 470 -25.15 -16.04 12.74
N LYS A 471 -25.11 -17.21 13.36
CA LYS A 471 -24.10 -18.24 13.10
C LYS A 471 -24.16 -18.80 11.68
N GLN A 472 -25.37 -19.02 11.14
CA GLN A 472 -25.58 -19.74 9.88
C GLN A 472 -26.27 -18.87 8.82
N GLY A 473 -25.83 -18.99 7.55
CA GLY A 473 -26.44 -18.32 6.42
C GLY A 473 -27.93 -18.68 6.22
N ASP A 474 -28.29 -19.94 6.39
CA ASP A 474 -29.66 -20.40 6.29
C ASP A 474 -30.57 -19.72 7.29
N THR A 475 -30.09 -19.45 8.52
CA THR A 475 -30.81 -18.69 9.53
C THR A 475 -31.07 -17.26 9.05
N ALA A 476 -30.10 -16.60 8.46
CA ALA A 476 -30.26 -15.25 7.92
C ALA A 476 -31.31 -15.21 6.79
N VAL A 477 -31.26 -16.18 5.86
CA VAL A 477 -32.24 -16.28 4.76
C VAL A 477 -33.66 -16.55 5.27
N GLN A 478 -33.81 -17.48 6.21
CA GLN A 478 -35.13 -17.79 6.79
C GLN A 478 -35.71 -16.62 7.60
N LEU A 479 -34.88 -15.89 8.37
CA LEU A 479 -35.32 -14.66 9.06
C LEU A 479 -35.76 -13.58 8.07
N ALA A 480 -35.02 -13.40 6.96
CA ALA A 480 -35.42 -12.46 5.92
C ALA A 480 -36.79 -12.79 5.32
N GLN A 481 -37.05 -14.07 5.04
CA GLN A 481 -38.35 -14.53 4.55
C GLN A 481 -39.45 -14.32 5.56
N LEU A 482 -39.22 -14.62 6.85
CA LEU A 482 -40.17 -14.39 7.93
C LEU A 482 -40.51 -12.90 8.06
N LEU A 483 -39.53 -12.01 8.08
CA LEU A 483 -39.70 -10.55 8.17
C LEU A 483 -40.52 -10.01 7.00
N LYS A 484 -40.21 -10.47 5.78
CA LYS A 484 -40.94 -10.08 4.56
C LYS A 484 -42.40 -10.55 4.60
N ASN A 485 -42.62 -11.83 4.95
CA ASN A 485 -43.96 -12.46 4.87
C ASN A 485 -44.90 -12.03 5.98
N HIS A 486 -44.35 -11.77 7.20
CA HIS A 486 -45.23 -11.48 8.36
C HIS A 486 -45.32 -9.99 8.72
N ALA A 487 -44.32 -9.21 8.43
CA ALA A 487 -44.26 -7.79 8.79
C ALA A 487 -44.10 -6.84 7.60
N GLY A 488 -43.94 -7.36 6.38
CA GLY A 488 -43.68 -6.55 5.19
C GLY A 488 -42.36 -5.80 5.22
N ILE A 489 -41.43 -6.21 6.11
CA ILE A 489 -40.14 -5.54 6.31
C ILE A 489 -39.18 -5.99 5.24
N GLN A 490 -38.67 -5.03 4.49
CA GLN A 490 -37.62 -5.29 3.52
C GLN A 490 -36.26 -5.36 4.22
N THR A 491 -35.49 -6.39 3.87
CA THR A 491 -34.17 -6.65 4.44
C THR A 491 -33.15 -6.94 3.34
N ALA A 492 -31.89 -6.62 3.58
CA ALA A 492 -30.78 -7.13 2.81
C ALA A 492 -30.19 -8.36 3.52
N VAL A 493 -29.62 -9.28 2.77
CA VAL A 493 -29.05 -10.53 3.31
C VAL A 493 -27.64 -10.73 2.79
N PHE A 494 -26.73 -11.15 3.70
CA PHE A 494 -25.37 -11.56 3.39
C PHE A 494 -25.08 -12.94 3.93
N HIS A 495 -24.69 -13.87 3.08
CA HIS A 495 -24.27 -15.20 3.50
C HIS A 495 -23.19 -15.76 2.55
N GLU A 496 -22.53 -16.83 2.98
CA GLU A 496 -21.40 -17.46 2.30
C GLU A 496 -21.73 -17.94 0.87
N GLY A 497 -22.96 -18.36 0.62
CA GLY A 497 -23.42 -18.83 -0.69
C GLY A 497 -23.65 -17.73 -1.75
N MET A 498 -23.48 -16.45 -1.42
CA MET A 498 -23.68 -15.34 -2.36
C MET A 498 -22.41 -15.02 -3.12
N SER A 499 -22.53 -14.69 -4.42
CA SER A 499 -21.44 -14.12 -5.20
C SER A 499 -21.06 -12.70 -4.68
N ILE A 500 -19.84 -12.27 -4.98
CA ILE A 500 -19.34 -10.93 -4.61
C ILE A 500 -20.29 -9.84 -5.17
N ILE A 501 -20.69 -9.95 -6.43
CA ILE A 501 -21.62 -9.01 -7.08
C ILE A 501 -22.98 -8.96 -6.37
N ALA A 502 -23.52 -10.12 -5.96
CA ALA A 502 -24.79 -10.18 -5.24
C ALA A 502 -24.67 -9.53 -3.85
N ARG A 503 -23.55 -9.72 -3.16
CA ARG A 503 -23.26 -9.05 -1.88
C ARG A 503 -23.16 -7.54 -2.06
N ASP A 504 -22.51 -7.08 -3.13
CA ASP A 504 -22.35 -5.67 -3.45
C ASP A 504 -23.70 -4.98 -3.68
N ARG A 505 -24.54 -5.60 -4.49
CA ARG A 505 -25.91 -5.09 -4.74
C ARG A 505 -26.75 -5.02 -3.45
N ALA A 506 -26.65 -6.03 -2.59
CA ALA A 506 -27.35 -6.04 -1.31
C ALA A 506 -26.80 -4.97 -0.35
N ALA A 507 -25.48 -4.72 -0.35
CA ALA A 507 -24.87 -3.64 0.43
C ALA A 507 -25.29 -2.27 -0.05
N ALA A 508 -25.21 -2.02 -1.34
CA ALA A 508 -25.62 -0.75 -1.95
C ALA A 508 -27.11 -0.47 -1.65
N PHE A 509 -27.96 -1.47 -1.84
CA PHE A 509 -29.39 -1.38 -1.50
C PHE A 509 -29.63 -1.08 -0.02
N PHE A 510 -28.85 -1.68 0.87
CA PHE A 510 -28.97 -1.40 2.31
C PHE A 510 -28.40 -0.04 2.70
N ALA A 511 -27.27 0.38 2.10
CA ALA A 511 -26.62 1.65 2.40
C ALA A 511 -27.41 2.87 1.90
N ASP A 512 -28.18 2.70 0.82
CA ASP A 512 -28.96 3.77 0.20
C ASP A 512 -29.94 4.39 1.23
N PRO A 513 -29.85 5.72 1.52
CA PRO A 513 -30.75 6.41 2.45
C PRO A 513 -32.24 6.29 2.09
N ASP A 514 -32.55 6.24 0.79
CA ASP A 514 -33.92 6.16 0.29
C ASP A 514 -34.47 4.73 0.26
N SER A 515 -33.61 3.74 0.53
CA SER A 515 -33.98 2.33 0.58
C SER A 515 -34.89 2.04 1.78
N LYS A 516 -35.92 1.23 1.55
CA LYS A 516 -36.80 0.71 2.60
C LYS A 516 -36.17 -0.41 3.42
N ALA A 517 -34.94 -0.88 3.10
CA ALA A 517 -34.25 -1.90 3.87
C ALA A 517 -33.80 -1.35 5.23
N ARG A 518 -34.36 -1.89 6.31
CA ARG A 518 -34.07 -1.46 7.70
C ARG A 518 -33.11 -2.38 8.42
N LEU A 519 -32.92 -3.61 7.93
CA LEU A 519 -32.07 -4.61 8.54
C LEU A 519 -31.18 -5.27 7.50
N LEU A 520 -29.93 -5.40 7.83
CA LEU A 520 -28.98 -6.26 7.12
C LEU A 520 -28.78 -7.53 7.97
N LEU A 521 -29.14 -8.66 7.41
CA LEU A 521 -29.00 -9.97 8.03
C LEU A 521 -27.75 -10.66 7.52
N CYS A 522 -26.81 -10.94 8.42
CA CYS A 522 -25.52 -11.54 8.04
C CYS A 522 -25.31 -12.89 8.72
N SER A 523 -24.73 -13.83 7.98
CA SER A 523 -23.99 -14.93 8.60
C SER A 523 -22.64 -14.46 9.14
N GLU A 524 -21.96 -15.28 9.90
CA GLU A 524 -20.64 -14.99 10.45
C GLU A 524 -19.64 -14.59 9.34
N ILE A 525 -19.54 -15.42 8.32
CA ILE A 525 -18.66 -15.18 7.15
C ILE A 525 -19.19 -14.05 6.26
N GLY A 526 -20.51 -13.91 6.13
CA GLY A 526 -21.12 -12.90 5.26
C GLY A 526 -20.83 -11.46 5.68
N SER A 527 -20.58 -11.22 6.97
CA SER A 527 -20.32 -9.87 7.49
C SER A 527 -18.88 -9.38 7.28
N GLU A 528 -17.98 -10.24 6.84
CA GLU A 528 -16.56 -9.95 6.70
C GLU A 528 -16.25 -8.98 5.53
N GLY A 529 -15.23 -8.14 5.69
CA GLY A 529 -14.70 -7.27 4.64
C GLY A 529 -15.48 -5.98 4.36
N ARG A 530 -16.53 -5.66 5.12
CA ARG A 530 -17.38 -4.49 4.90
C ARG A 530 -17.25 -3.43 5.98
N ASN A 531 -17.43 -2.16 5.59
CA ASN A 531 -17.49 -1.04 6.50
C ASN A 531 -18.96 -0.67 6.80
N PHE A 532 -19.36 -0.86 8.05
CA PHE A 532 -20.69 -0.51 8.54
C PHE A 532 -20.65 0.64 9.55
N GLN A 533 -19.68 1.54 9.47
CA GLN A 533 -19.52 2.67 10.40
C GLN A 533 -20.70 3.65 10.41
N PHE A 534 -21.57 3.62 9.40
CA PHE A 534 -22.80 4.40 9.39
C PHE A 534 -23.90 3.80 10.27
N LEU A 535 -23.71 2.57 10.79
CA LEU A 535 -24.64 1.90 11.68
C LEU A 535 -24.22 2.09 13.13
N ARG A 536 -25.23 2.18 14.01
CA ARG A 536 -25.02 2.17 15.46
C ARG A 536 -25.65 0.97 16.18
N HIS A 537 -26.57 0.23 15.54
CA HIS A 537 -27.26 -0.90 16.13
C HIS A 537 -26.73 -2.22 15.61
N LEU A 538 -26.26 -3.07 16.53
CA LEU A 538 -25.84 -4.45 16.27
C LEU A 538 -26.72 -5.43 17.07
N ILE A 539 -27.36 -6.35 16.39
CA ILE A 539 -28.15 -7.43 16.98
C ILE A 539 -27.34 -8.72 16.88
N LEU A 540 -27.01 -9.28 18.03
CA LEU A 540 -26.33 -10.59 18.13
C LEU A 540 -27.43 -11.65 18.35
N PHE A 541 -27.96 -12.20 17.24
CA PHE A 541 -29.11 -13.14 17.30
C PHE A 541 -28.76 -14.44 18.04
N ASP A 542 -27.52 -14.87 17.94
CA ASP A 542 -26.90 -15.92 18.74
C ASP A 542 -25.51 -15.50 19.18
N LEU A 543 -24.98 -16.11 20.24
CA LEU A 543 -23.65 -15.87 20.76
C LEU A 543 -22.73 -17.03 20.40
N PRO A 544 -21.52 -16.75 19.86
CA PRO A 544 -20.52 -17.77 19.60
C PRO A 544 -19.90 -18.27 20.92
N GLU A 545 -19.32 -19.47 20.92
CA GLU A 545 -18.57 -19.99 22.07
C GLU A 545 -17.17 -19.36 22.19
N ASN A 546 -16.59 -19.00 21.05
CA ASN A 546 -15.25 -18.39 20.99
C ASN A 546 -15.33 -16.87 21.15
N PRO A 547 -14.63 -16.27 22.14
CA PRO A 547 -14.60 -14.82 22.35
C PRO A 547 -14.07 -14.01 21.17
N ASP A 548 -13.11 -14.54 20.41
CA ASP A 548 -12.56 -13.83 19.25
C ASP A 548 -13.62 -13.62 18.18
N LEU A 549 -14.49 -14.62 17.94
CA LEU A 549 -15.63 -14.47 17.04
C LEU A 549 -16.62 -13.40 17.52
N LEU A 550 -16.86 -13.32 18.85
CA LEU A 550 -17.68 -12.25 19.40
C LEU A 550 -17.06 -10.88 19.15
N GLN A 551 -15.76 -10.73 19.39
CA GLN A 551 -15.06 -9.47 19.15
C GLN A 551 -15.00 -9.13 17.65
N GLN A 552 -14.88 -10.11 16.77
CA GLN A 552 -14.98 -9.91 15.33
C GLN A 552 -16.36 -9.40 14.91
N ARG A 553 -17.45 -9.98 15.44
CA ARG A 553 -18.83 -9.52 15.20
C ARG A 553 -19.04 -8.07 15.66
N ILE A 554 -18.61 -7.74 16.89
CA ILE A 554 -18.71 -6.38 17.42
C ILE A 554 -17.79 -5.43 16.62
N GLY A 555 -16.62 -5.89 16.22
CA GLY A 555 -15.65 -5.16 15.43
C GLY A 555 -16.12 -4.74 14.02
N ARG A 556 -17.31 -5.22 13.58
CA ARG A 556 -17.93 -4.72 12.34
C ARG A 556 -18.37 -3.27 12.46
N LEU A 557 -18.80 -2.85 13.66
CA LEU A 557 -19.20 -1.48 13.97
C LEU A 557 -18.16 -0.75 14.82
N ASP A 558 -17.46 -1.48 15.69
CA ASP A 558 -16.51 -0.96 16.66
C ASP A 558 -15.14 -0.72 16.03
N ARG A 559 -15.04 0.36 15.27
CA ARG A 559 -13.85 0.78 14.54
C ARG A 559 -13.49 2.22 14.84
N ILE A 560 -12.22 2.56 14.67
CA ILE A 560 -11.75 3.94 14.80
C ILE A 560 -12.51 4.85 13.84
N GLY A 561 -12.95 6.02 14.34
CA GLY A 561 -13.69 7.00 13.55
C GLY A 561 -15.20 6.81 13.57
N GLN A 562 -15.73 5.80 14.24
CA GLN A 562 -17.15 5.68 14.53
C GLN A 562 -17.59 6.80 15.48
N LYS A 563 -18.57 7.61 15.05
CA LYS A 563 -19.03 8.79 15.79
C LYS A 563 -20.14 8.49 16.82
N HIS A 564 -20.77 7.34 16.68
CA HIS A 564 -21.94 6.97 17.49
C HIS A 564 -21.60 5.90 18.52
N VAL A 565 -22.27 5.95 19.67
CA VAL A 565 -22.25 4.86 20.67
C VAL A 565 -22.88 3.62 20.05
N ILE A 566 -22.18 2.50 20.12
CA ILE A 566 -22.66 1.23 19.56
C ILE A 566 -23.68 0.61 20.51
N GLN A 567 -24.89 0.37 20.02
CA GLN A 567 -25.98 -0.25 20.74
C GLN A 567 -26.00 -1.75 20.45
N LEU A 568 -25.52 -2.54 21.42
CA LEU A 568 -25.47 -4.01 21.31
C LEU A 568 -26.77 -4.62 21.86
N HIS A 569 -27.54 -5.28 20.99
CA HIS A 569 -28.78 -5.93 21.36
C HIS A 569 -28.61 -7.44 21.43
N VAL A 570 -28.79 -8.02 22.61
CA VAL A 570 -28.55 -9.45 22.86
C VAL A 570 -29.85 -10.12 23.35
N PRO A 571 -30.64 -10.71 22.44
CA PRO A 571 -31.78 -11.55 22.81
C PRO A 571 -31.32 -12.97 23.18
N TYR A 572 -31.71 -13.46 24.32
CA TYR A 572 -31.40 -14.82 24.77
C TYR A 572 -32.57 -15.47 25.49
N ILE A 573 -32.68 -16.80 25.36
CA ILE A 573 -33.72 -17.58 26.02
C ILE A 573 -33.20 -18.02 27.39
N LEU A 574 -33.96 -17.74 28.44
CA LEU A 574 -33.60 -18.10 29.81
C LEU A 574 -33.35 -19.61 29.97
N ASN A 575 -32.39 -19.97 30.80
CA ASN A 575 -31.99 -21.34 31.14
C ASN A 575 -31.63 -22.18 29.91
N THR A 576 -30.87 -21.60 28.98
CA THR A 576 -30.29 -22.25 27.78
C THR A 576 -28.81 -21.98 27.69
N PRO A 577 -28.07 -22.71 26.84
CA PRO A 577 -26.67 -22.44 26.58
C PRO A 577 -26.36 -20.99 26.20
N GLN A 578 -27.28 -20.34 25.49
CA GLN A 578 -27.16 -18.91 25.14
C GLN A 578 -27.25 -17.99 26.36
N HIS A 579 -28.01 -18.34 27.37
CA HIS A 579 -28.03 -17.61 28.64
C HIS A 579 -26.72 -17.76 29.41
N THR A 580 -26.13 -18.95 29.44
CA THR A 580 -24.80 -19.19 30.04
C THR A 580 -23.75 -18.35 29.35
N LEU A 581 -23.72 -18.34 28.00
CA LEU A 581 -22.78 -17.52 27.25
C LEU A 581 -22.98 -16.03 27.49
N GLN A 582 -24.23 -15.55 27.52
CA GLN A 582 -24.49 -14.15 27.81
C GLN A 582 -23.96 -13.74 29.19
N GLN A 583 -24.20 -14.55 30.25
CA GLN A 583 -23.72 -14.27 31.60
C GLN A 583 -22.18 -14.29 31.66
N TRP A 584 -21.55 -15.23 30.97
CA TRP A 584 -20.12 -15.36 30.93
C TRP A 584 -19.47 -14.17 30.22
N TYR A 585 -19.99 -13.76 29.05
CA TYR A 585 -19.51 -12.60 28.33
C TYR A 585 -19.73 -11.27 29.06
N ASP A 586 -20.91 -11.10 29.69
CA ASP A 586 -21.26 -9.87 30.38
C ASP A 586 -20.57 -9.74 31.74
N ARG A 587 -20.71 -10.78 32.60
CA ARG A 587 -20.26 -10.73 33.99
C ARG A 587 -18.84 -11.28 34.21
N GLY A 588 -18.41 -12.25 33.40
CA GLY A 588 -17.10 -12.89 33.50
C GLY A 588 -16.03 -12.11 32.76
N LEU A 589 -16.21 -11.91 31.45
CA LEU A 589 -15.23 -11.30 30.56
C LEU A 589 -15.43 -9.79 30.33
N ASN A 590 -16.61 -9.23 30.69
CA ASN A 590 -17.02 -7.86 30.33
C ASN A 590 -16.87 -7.53 28.83
N ALA A 591 -17.00 -8.56 27.95
CA ALA A 591 -16.62 -8.50 26.55
C ALA A 591 -17.60 -7.69 25.66
N PHE A 592 -18.81 -7.37 26.16
CA PHE A 592 -19.75 -6.52 25.44
C PHE A 592 -19.42 -5.04 25.59
N ARG A 593 -18.97 -4.58 26.77
CA ARG A 593 -18.73 -3.15 27.04
C ARG A 593 -17.31 -2.72 26.71
N SER A 594 -16.36 -3.65 26.82
CA SER A 594 -14.94 -3.36 26.53
C SER A 594 -14.31 -4.50 25.72
N ASN A 595 -13.20 -4.22 25.05
CA ASN A 595 -12.37 -5.26 24.47
C ASN A 595 -11.60 -5.95 25.60
N CYS A 596 -11.74 -7.28 25.73
CA CYS A 596 -11.04 -8.07 26.74
C CYS A 596 -9.87 -8.80 26.08
N SER A 597 -8.66 -8.28 26.29
CA SER A 597 -7.43 -8.85 25.72
C SER A 597 -7.10 -10.26 26.26
N ALA A 598 -7.55 -10.56 27.48
CA ALA A 598 -7.37 -11.86 28.13
C ALA A 598 -8.40 -12.93 27.70
N ALA A 599 -9.46 -12.54 26.95
CA ALA A 599 -10.63 -13.41 26.75
C ALA A 599 -10.30 -14.74 26.07
N GLN A 600 -9.49 -14.72 25.03
CA GLN A 600 -9.15 -15.94 24.27
C GLN A 600 -8.34 -16.91 25.12
N ARG A 601 -7.34 -16.40 25.88
CA ARG A 601 -6.53 -17.25 26.76
C ARG A 601 -7.36 -17.82 27.92
N ALA A 602 -8.27 -17.04 28.51
CA ALA A 602 -9.21 -17.50 29.51
C ALA A 602 -10.13 -18.62 28.95
N TYR A 603 -10.63 -18.44 27.71
CA TYR A 603 -11.43 -19.47 27.03
C TYR A 603 -10.64 -20.76 26.84
N GLU A 604 -9.43 -20.73 26.37
CA GLU A 604 -8.60 -21.92 26.15
C GLU A 604 -8.34 -22.70 27.44
N LEU A 605 -8.04 -21.98 28.54
CA LEU A 605 -7.81 -22.59 29.83
C LEU A 605 -9.06 -23.19 30.48
N GLN A 606 -10.23 -22.60 30.20
CA GLN A 606 -11.52 -22.99 30.82
C GLN A 606 -12.49 -23.68 29.85
N LYS A 607 -12.06 -23.99 28.63
CA LYS A 607 -12.90 -24.52 27.53
C LYS A 607 -13.71 -25.76 27.93
N ASN A 608 -13.11 -26.74 28.56
CA ASN A 608 -13.77 -27.98 28.98
C ASN A 608 -14.85 -27.73 30.04
N GLN A 609 -14.59 -26.82 30.96
CA GLN A 609 -15.53 -26.44 32.01
C GLN A 609 -16.71 -25.67 31.42
N LEU A 610 -16.46 -24.72 30.50
CA LEU A 610 -17.51 -24.00 29.79
C LEU A 610 -18.40 -24.97 29.00
N GLN A 611 -17.84 -25.93 28.27
CA GLN A 611 -18.61 -26.91 27.50
C GLN A 611 -19.49 -27.76 28.40
N SER A 612 -19.04 -28.16 29.59
CA SER A 612 -19.84 -28.86 30.58
C SER A 612 -21.05 -28.04 31.05
N LEU A 613 -20.87 -26.73 31.31
CA LEU A 613 -21.92 -25.82 31.72
C LEU A 613 -22.91 -25.49 30.59
N LEU A 614 -22.44 -25.53 29.33
CA LEU A 614 -23.33 -25.38 28.17
C LEU A 614 -24.22 -26.62 27.97
N ALA A 615 -23.75 -27.79 28.36
CA ALA A 615 -24.50 -29.04 28.27
C ALA A 615 -25.58 -29.17 29.38
N ASP A 616 -25.25 -28.72 30.62
CA ASP A 616 -26.16 -28.80 31.78
C ASP A 616 -26.21 -27.44 32.51
N TYR A 617 -27.35 -26.75 32.36
CA TYR A 617 -27.57 -25.42 32.97
C TYR A 617 -27.82 -25.53 34.48
N ARG A 618 -26.89 -25.06 35.30
CA ARG A 618 -26.98 -24.93 36.74
C ARG A 618 -26.48 -23.55 37.19
N GLN A 619 -27.36 -22.70 37.66
CA GLN A 619 -27.05 -21.30 37.99
C GLN A 619 -25.93 -21.17 39.01
N ALA A 620 -25.89 -22.00 40.06
CA ALA A 620 -24.83 -21.96 41.07
C ALA A 620 -23.46 -22.27 40.52
N ASP A 621 -23.35 -23.26 39.61
CA ASP A 621 -22.10 -23.63 38.96
C ASP A 621 -21.64 -22.54 37.95
N ILE A 622 -22.62 -21.88 37.29
CA ILE A 622 -22.34 -20.76 36.39
C ILE A 622 -21.80 -19.54 37.16
N ASP A 623 -22.41 -19.20 38.32
CA ASP A 623 -21.96 -18.08 39.14
C ASP A 623 -20.51 -18.31 39.67
N ALA A 624 -20.22 -19.54 40.12
CA ALA A 624 -18.85 -19.92 40.53
C ALA A 624 -17.83 -19.83 39.38
N PHE A 625 -18.22 -20.29 38.18
CA PHE A 625 -17.41 -20.21 36.99
C PHE A 625 -17.14 -18.76 36.55
N ILE A 626 -18.14 -17.87 36.65
CA ILE A 626 -18.00 -16.45 36.36
C ILE A 626 -16.98 -15.78 37.28
N ILE A 627 -17.01 -16.08 38.58
CA ILE A 627 -16.06 -15.55 39.56
C ILE A 627 -14.66 -16.03 39.19
N ALA A 628 -14.47 -17.33 38.98
CA ALA A 628 -13.17 -17.88 38.58
C ALA A 628 -12.65 -17.31 37.25
N THR A 629 -13.55 -17.05 36.29
CA THR A 629 -13.16 -16.39 35.03
C THR A 629 -12.67 -14.96 35.27
N ARG A 630 -13.35 -14.19 36.13
CA ARG A 630 -12.94 -12.81 36.44
C ARG A 630 -11.55 -12.75 37.08
N GLU A 631 -11.32 -13.60 38.10
CA GLU A 631 -10.00 -13.70 38.75
C GLU A 631 -8.88 -14.10 37.77
N LEU A 632 -9.21 -15.03 36.84
CA LEU A 632 -8.28 -15.46 35.81
C LEU A 632 -7.98 -14.35 34.83
N VAL A 633 -8.99 -13.60 34.39
CA VAL A 633 -8.82 -12.44 33.49
C VAL A 633 -7.98 -11.36 34.12
N GLU A 634 -8.25 -10.99 35.40
CA GLU A 634 -7.45 -10.00 36.11
C GLU A 634 -5.98 -10.43 36.23
N LYS A 635 -5.73 -11.70 36.49
CA LYS A 635 -4.38 -12.24 36.55
C LYS A 635 -3.67 -12.19 35.20
N ILE A 636 -4.35 -12.59 34.12
CA ILE A 636 -3.80 -12.56 32.75
C ILE A 636 -3.54 -11.11 32.34
N ASP A 637 -4.46 -10.18 32.60
CA ASP A 637 -4.29 -8.76 32.28
C ASP A 637 -3.11 -8.14 33.04
N GLN A 638 -2.92 -8.49 34.31
CA GLN A 638 -1.74 -8.08 35.07
C GLN A 638 -0.44 -8.62 34.48
N GLU A 639 -0.41 -9.90 34.06
CA GLU A 639 0.72 -10.50 33.35
C GLU A 639 1.03 -9.80 32.04
N LEU A 640 0.01 -9.48 31.24
CA LEU A 640 0.13 -8.77 29.96
C LEU A 640 0.62 -7.33 30.14
N HIS A 641 0.15 -6.63 31.17
CA HIS A 641 0.55 -5.26 31.47
C HIS A 641 1.91 -5.16 32.17
N ALA A 642 2.42 -6.26 32.74
CA ALA A 642 3.57 -6.25 33.64
C ALA A 642 4.94 -6.04 32.99
N GLY A 643 5.09 -5.97 31.65
CA GLY A 643 6.44 -5.91 31.24
C GLY A 643 6.75 -5.24 29.89
N ARG A 644 6.52 -5.93 28.82
CA ARG A 644 7.12 -5.60 27.52
C ARG A 644 6.24 -4.71 26.64
N ASP A 645 4.94 -4.73 26.88
CA ASP A 645 3.93 -4.16 25.98
C ASP A 645 4.06 -2.65 25.77
N LEU A 646 4.35 -1.90 26.81
CA LEU A 646 4.42 -0.45 26.74
C LEU A 646 5.57 0.07 25.87
N LEU A 647 6.74 -0.56 25.94
CA LEU A 647 7.89 -0.19 25.10
C LEU A 647 7.65 -0.53 23.63
N LEU A 648 6.95 -1.64 23.37
CA LEU A 648 6.55 -2.03 22.02
C LEU A 648 5.54 -1.04 21.43
N GLU A 649 4.54 -0.63 22.20
CA GLU A 649 3.52 0.34 21.78
C GLU A 649 4.15 1.70 21.47
N LEU A 650 5.06 2.18 22.31
CA LEU A 650 5.79 3.43 22.07
C LEU A 650 6.66 3.39 20.80
N ASN A 651 7.24 2.24 20.52
CA ASN A 651 8.03 2.05 19.31
C ASN A 651 7.17 1.88 18.06
N SER A 652 5.91 1.44 18.23
CA SER A 652 5.00 1.13 17.13
C SER A 652 4.32 2.36 16.52
N CYS A 653 4.39 3.53 17.17
CA CYS A 653 3.86 4.78 16.62
C CYS A 653 4.62 6.00 17.14
N ARG A 654 5.55 6.53 16.34
CA ARG A 654 6.19 7.84 16.58
C ARG A 654 5.28 8.94 16.05
N LYS A 655 4.57 9.61 16.94
CA LYS A 655 3.51 10.59 16.62
C LYS A 655 3.98 11.72 15.71
N GLU A 656 5.20 12.22 15.90
CA GLU A 656 5.76 13.32 15.10
C GLU A 656 5.92 12.93 13.62
N ILE A 657 6.49 11.74 13.36
CA ILE A 657 6.65 11.22 12.00
C ILE A 657 5.28 10.96 11.36
N ALA A 658 4.38 10.34 12.12
CA ALA A 658 3.02 10.06 11.64
C ALA A 658 2.26 11.34 11.27
N GLN A 659 2.33 12.37 12.11
CA GLN A 659 1.69 13.67 11.85
C GLN A 659 2.30 14.38 10.65
N SER A 660 3.62 14.31 10.47
CA SER A 660 4.30 14.85 9.28
C SER A 660 3.82 14.17 8.00
N LEU A 661 3.68 12.83 8.00
CA LEU A 661 3.14 12.08 6.86
C LEU A 661 1.69 12.44 6.56
N ILE A 662 0.85 12.54 7.58
CA ILE A 662 -0.55 12.96 7.44
C ILE A 662 -0.62 14.37 6.85
N GLY A 663 0.18 15.30 7.37
CA GLY A 663 0.26 16.66 6.86
C GLY A 663 0.65 16.73 5.39
N GLU A 664 1.62 15.92 4.97
CA GLU A 664 2.06 15.82 3.58
C GLU A 664 0.95 15.24 2.68
N ILE A 665 0.28 14.15 3.09
CA ILE A 665 -0.83 13.56 2.34
C ILE A 665 -1.96 14.59 2.15
N ILE A 666 -2.39 15.25 3.23
CA ILE A 666 -3.44 16.28 3.17
C ILE A 666 -3.01 17.46 2.28
N SER A 667 -1.74 17.86 2.36
CA SER A 667 -1.19 18.92 1.49
C SER A 667 -1.26 18.52 0.02
N LEU A 668 -0.88 17.30 -0.33
CA LEU A 668 -0.93 16.80 -1.71
C LEU A 668 -2.37 16.64 -2.22
N GLU A 669 -3.32 16.27 -1.38
CA GLU A 669 -4.73 16.18 -1.74
C GLU A 669 -5.38 17.55 -1.95
N LYS A 670 -5.01 18.56 -1.16
CA LYS A 670 -5.65 19.90 -1.18
C LYS A 670 -4.97 20.90 -2.11
N THR A 671 -3.64 20.92 -2.15
CA THR A 671 -2.87 21.99 -2.83
C THR A 671 -2.51 21.65 -4.27
N THR A 672 -2.48 20.39 -4.61
CA THR A 672 -2.28 19.97 -5.99
C THR A 672 -3.63 19.73 -6.61
N ALA A 673 -4.01 20.58 -7.53
CA ALA A 673 -5.27 20.53 -8.26
C ALA A 673 -5.33 19.26 -9.15
N LEU A 674 -5.51 18.08 -8.53
CA LEU A 674 -5.61 16.82 -9.25
C LEU A 674 -6.72 16.88 -10.31
N TRP A 675 -7.92 17.32 -9.89
CA TRP A 675 -9.04 17.38 -10.83
C TRP A 675 -8.79 18.33 -12.01
N PRO A 676 -8.39 19.60 -11.84
CA PRO A 676 -8.07 20.48 -12.95
C PRO A 676 -6.94 19.98 -13.86
N TYR A 677 -5.97 19.24 -13.33
CA TYR A 677 -4.95 18.58 -14.14
C TYR A 677 -5.55 17.46 -14.99
N MET A 678 -6.33 16.56 -14.36
CA MET A 678 -6.97 15.44 -15.05
C MET A 678 -8.02 15.91 -16.07
N GLU A 679 -8.78 16.95 -15.78
CA GLU A 679 -9.74 17.54 -16.71
C GLU A 679 -9.05 18.00 -17.98
N ARG A 680 -7.96 18.76 -17.91
CA ARG A 680 -7.14 19.16 -19.05
C ARG A 680 -6.58 17.95 -19.82
N LEU A 681 -6.17 16.92 -19.08
CA LEU A 681 -5.66 15.70 -19.68
C LEU A 681 -6.80 14.95 -20.43
N PHE A 682 -7.97 14.81 -19.83
CA PHE A 682 -9.13 14.20 -20.43
C PHE A 682 -9.58 14.96 -21.70
N ASP A 683 -9.61 16.29 -21.65
CA ASP A 683 -9.88 17.14 -22.81
C ASP A 683 -8.88 16.89 -23.95
N CYS A 684 -7.58 16.77 -23.62
CA CYS A 684 -6.55 16.49 -24.62
C CYS A 684 -6.74 15.12 -25.29
N PHE A 685 -7.12 14.10 -24.54
CA PHE A 685 -7.27 12.73 -25.05
C PHE A 685 -8.68 12.40 -25.55
N GLY A 686 -9.70 13.25 -25.27
CA GLY A 686 -11.08 13.04 -25.68
C GLY A 686 -11.86 12.07 -24.79
N VAL A 687 -11.55 12.05 -23.49
CA VAL A 687 -12.36 11.38 -22.47
C VAL A 687 -13.50 12.31 -22.06
N GLU A 688 -14.72 11.81 -22.06
CA GLU A 688 -15.90 12.59 -21.67
C GLU A 688 -16.07 12.57 -20.14
N THR A 689 -16.35 13.75 -19.58
CA THR A 689 -16.57 13.92 -18.14
C THR A 689 -17.95 14.52 -17.90
N GLU A 690 -18.71 13.93 -16.96
CA GLU A 690 -20.04 14.40 -16.59
C GLU A 690 -20.08 14.67 -15.08
N TYR A 691 -20.67 15.81 -14.69
CA TYR A 691 -20.85 16.14 -13.29
C TYR A 691 -21.87 15.21 -12.63
N HIS A 692 -21.49 14.57 -11.53
CA HIS A 692 -22.40 13.73 -10.75
C HIS A 692 -22.90 14.45 -9.48
N SER A 693 -21.98 14.92 -8.63
CA SER A 693 -22.26 15.59 -7.35
C SER A 693 -20.98 16.31 -6.89
N PRO A 694 -20.99 17.12 -5.80
CA PRO A 694 -19.80 17.78 -5.32
C PRO A 694 -18.61 16.81 -5.18
N ASP A 695 -17.47 17.16 -5.75
CA ASP A 695 -16.24 16.36 -5.80
C ASP A 695 -16.36 14.98 -6.46
N CYS A 696 -17.46 14.74 -7.21
CA CYS A 696 -17.74 13.48 -7.89
C CYS A 696 -18.03 13.71 -9.38
N GLN A 697 -17.43 12.87 -10.23
CA GLN A 697 -17.56 12.93 -11.69
C GLN A 697 -17.81 11.54 -12.27
N ILE A 698 -18.46 11.47 -13.43
CA ILE A 698 -18.56 10.26 -14.24
C ILE A 698 -17.59 10.42 -15.39
N LEU A 699 -16.74 9.42 -15.59
CA LEU A 699 -15.80 9.33 -16.70
C LEU A 699 -16.31 8.31 -17.71
N GLN A 700 -16.32 8.66 -18.99
CA GLN A 700 -16.71 7.76 -20.08
C GLN A 700 -15.72 7.87 -21.25
N PRO A 701 -15.44 6.76 -21.95
CA PRO A 701 -14.72 6.85 -23.20
C PRO A 701 -15.52 7.69 -24.20
N GLY A 702 -14.97 8.83 -24.63
CA GLY A 702 -15.63 9.73 -25.56
C GLY A 702 -15.61 9.19 -27.02
N ASN A 703 -16.55 9.68 -27.86
CA ASN A 703 -16.57 9.37 -29.27
C ASN A 703 -15.36 9.94 -30.05
N HIS A 704 -14.60 10.84 -29.43
CA HIS A 704 -13.45 11.54 -30.01
C HIS A 704 -12.13 11.15 -29.35
N LEU A 705 -12.06 9.96 -28.71
CA LEU A 705 -10.82 9.43 -28.15
C LEU A 705 -9.70 9.43 -29.21
N ARG A 706 -8.58 10.06 -28.88
CA ARG A 706 -7.41 10.16 -29.78
C ARG A 706 -6.53 8.91 -29.76
N ILE A 707 -6.80 8.00 -28.84
CA ILE A 707 -6.13 6.71 -28.66
C ILE A 707 -7.17 5.60 -28.68
N GLY A 708 -6.80 4.41 -29.09
CA GLY A 708 -7.74 3.29 -29.21
C GLY A 708 -8.41 2.86 -27.91
N HIS A 709 -7.75 3.10 -26.77
CA HIS A 709 -8.25 2.81 -25.42
C HIS A 709 -7.53 3.72 -24.42
N PHE A 710 -8.28 4.39 -23.53
CA PHE A 710 -7.67 5.18 -22.46
C PHE A 710 -7.28 4.23 -21.31
N PRO A 711 -6.02 4.29 -20.81
CA PRO A 711 -5.54 3.36 -19.80
C PRO A 711 -6.43 3.37 -18.54
N GLU A 712 -6.70 2.18 -17.98
CA GLU A 712 -7.46 1.99 -16.75
C GLU A 712 -8.89 2.58 -16.74
N LEU A 713 -9.41 3.03 -17.90
CA LEU A 713 -10.79 3.48 -18.04
C LEU A 713 -11.64 2.34 -18.63
N PRO A 714 -12.61 1.77 -17.89
CA PRO A 714 -13.51 0.75 -18.40
C PRO A 714 -14.36 1.24 -19.57
N ALA A 715 -14.74 0.32 -20.46
CA ALA A 715 -15.59 0.64 -21.61
C ALA A 715 -16.97 1.21 -21.20
N ASP A 716 -17.48 0.77 -20.05
CA ASP A 716 -18.77 1.24 -19.49
C ASP A 716 -18.60 2.54 -18.66
N GLY A 717 -17.39 3.10 -18.59
CA GLY A 717 -17.08 4.25 -17.75
C GLY A 717 -16.94 3.93 -16.26
N MET A 718 -16.68 4.95 -15.46
CA MET A 718 -16.60 4.84 -14.00
C MET A 718 -17.01 6.13 -13.30
N THR A 719 -17.54 6.02 -12.09
CA THR A 719 -17.78 7.16 -11.21
C THR A 719 -16.60 7.34 -10.27
N ILE A 720 -16.09 8.56 -10.18
CA ILE A 720 -14.92 8.90 -9.37
C ILE A 720 -15.24 9.98 -8.33
N THR A 721 -14.47 10.01 -7.26
CA THR A 721 -14.42 11.13 -6.32
C THR A 721 -12.98 11.46 -5.96
N THR A 722 -12.67 12.75 -5.77
CA THR A 722 -11.37 13.21 -5.26
C THR A 722 -11.40 13.47 -3.75
N ASP A 723 -12.58 13.41 -3.13
CA ASP A 723 -12.73 13.58 -1.68
C ASP A 723 -12.61 12.27 -0.93
N ARG A 724 -11.63 12.17 -0.03
CA ARG A 724 -11.38 10.97 0.79
C ARG A 724 -12.57 10.59 1.68
N HIS A 725 -13.29 11.57 2.22
CA HIS A 725 -14.44 11.30 3.09
C HIS A 725 -15.58 10.64 2.31
N THR A 726 -15.89 11.20 1.15
CA THR A 726 -16.88 10.64 0.21
C THR A 726 -16.46 9.25 -0.25
N ALA A 727 -15.18 9.07 -0.62
CA ALA A 727 -14.65 7.77 -1.01
C ALA A 727 -14.82 6.71 0.07
N LEU A 728 -14.57 7.04 1.33
CA LEU A 728 -14.73 6.10 2.45
C LEU A 728 -16.19 5.75 2.73
N ALA A 729 -17.12 6.68 2.45
CA ALA A 729 -18.56 6.48 2.66
C ALA A 729 -19.25 5.74 1.50
N ARG A 730 -18.76 5.90 0.26
CA ARG A 730 -19.39 5.41 -0.97
C ARG A 730 -18.49 4.41 -1.70
N GLU A 731 -18.77 3.11 -1.53
CA GLU A 731 -17.96 2.03 -2.14
C GLU A 731 -18.17 1.88 -3.67
N ASP A 732 -19.23 2.48 -4.20
CA ASP A 732 -19.58 2.47 -5.63
C ASP A 732 -18.74 3.45 -6.47
N MET A 733 -17.99 4.34 -5.84
CA MET A 733 -17.12 5.31 -6.50
C MET A 733 -15.65 4.94 -6.35
N GLN A 734 -14.84 5.22 -7.36
CA GLN A 734 -13.40 5.09 -7.30
C GLN A 734 -12.78 6.34 -6.63
N PHE A 735 -11.80 6.13 -5.76
CA PHE A 735 -11.08 7.23 -5.12
C PHE A 735 -9.90 7.66 -6.00
N LEU A 736 -10.06 8.78 -6.69
CA LEU A 736 -9.02 9.31 -7.57
C LEU A 736 -7.97 10.07 -6.74
N THR A 737 -6.76 9.55 -6.73
CA THR A 737 -5.57 10.15 -6.10
C THR A 737 -4.43 10.23 -7.11
N TRP A 738 -3.34 10.91 -6.76
CA TRP A 738 -2.14 10.93 -7.60
C TRP A 738 -1.50 9.57 -7.86
N GLU A 739 -1.79 8.58 -7.02
CA GLU A 739 -1.30 7.19 -7.16
C GLU A 739 -2.38 6.23 -7.66
N HIS A 740 -3.55 6.74 -8.03
CA HIS A 740 -4.57 5.89 -8.66
C HIS A 740 -4.05 5.36 -10.00
N PRO A 741 -4.25 4.06 -10.33
CA PRO A 741 -3.74 3.47 -11.57
C PRO A 741 -4.07 4.27 -12.82
N LEU A 742 -5.30 4.78 -12.94
CA LEU A 742 -5.72 5.63 -14.05
C LEU A 742 -4.88 6.92 -14.15
N VAL A 743 -4.57 7.57 -13.02
CA VAL A 743 -3.78 8.81 -13.01
C VAL A 743 -2.33 8.52 -13.35
N ALA A 744 -1.75 7.50 -12.74
CA ALA A 744 -0.37 7.08 -13.00
C ALA A 744 -0.19 6.70 -14.48
N ALA A 745 -1.05 5.82 -15.00
CA ALA A 745 -1.00 5.41 -16.40
C ALA A 745 -1.25 6.56 -17.39
N ALA A 746 -2.12 7.53 -17.04
CA ALA A 746 -2.34 8.72 -17.85
C ALA A 746 -1.11 9.66 -17.86
N MET A 747 -0.45 9.85 -16.72
CA MET A 747 0.82 10.60 -16.63
C MET A 747 1.92 9.90 -17.45
N ASP A 748 2.04 8.59 -17.34
CA ASP A 748 3.00 7.81 -18.11
C ASP A 748 2.72 7.89 -19.62
N LEU A 749 1.45 7.89 -20.02
CA LEU A 749 1.04 8.08 -21.40
C LEU A 749 1.52 9.43 -21.98
N VAL A 750 1.41 10.51 -21.20
CA VAL A 750 1.91 11.83 -21.59
C VAL A 750 3.43 11.84 -21.73
N LEU A 751 4.15 11.25 -20.77
CA LEU A 751 5.62 11.30 -20.69
C LEU A 751 6.28 10.32 -21.68
N SER A 752 5.71 9.15 -21.88
CA SER A 752 6.23 8.14 -22.82
C SER A 752 5.91 8.42 -24.28
N SER A 753 4.90 9.23 -24.55
CA SER A 753 4.51 9.62 -25.91
C SER A 753 5.36 10.79 -26.43
N GLU A 754 5.32 11.01 -27.73
CA GLU A 754 5.91 12.19 -28.39
C GLU A 754 5.03 13.44 -28.27
N THR A 755 3.83 13.28 -27.72
CA THR A 755 2.83 14.33 -27.64
C THR A 755 3.30 15.47 -26.74
N GLY A 756 3.19 16.69 -27.24
CA GLY A 756 3.61 17.90 -26.55
C GLY A 756 5.14 18.16 -26.56
N ASN A 757 5.93 17.38 -27.31
CA ASN A 757 7.38 17.57 -27.34
C ASN A 757 7.88 18.61 -28.36
N ALA A 758 7.02 19.05 -29.30
CA ALA A 758 7.33 20.11 -30.25
C ALA A 758 6.11 20.99 -30.49
N CYS A 759 6.24 22.28 -30.20
CA CYS A 759 5.12 23.23 -30.28
C CYS A 759 5.58 24.59 -30.84
N ILE A 760 4.68 25.27 -31.53
CA ILE A 760 4.81 26.70 -31.85
C ILE A 760 3.63 27.43 -31.24
N SER A 761 3.90 28.55 -30.58
CA SER A 761 2.89 29.43 -30.01
C SER A 761 3.14 30.87 -30.42
N VAL A 762 2.11 31.68 -30.47
CA VAL A 762 2.19 33.09 -30.80
C VAL A 762 1.86 33.91 -29.57
N VAL A 763 2.73 34.86 -29.26
CA VAL A 763 2.57 35.77 -28.13
C VAL A 763 2.21 37.17 -28.65
N LYS A 764 1.06 37.67 -28.24
CA LYS A 764 0.67 39.05 -28.48
C LYS A 764 1.06 39.95 -27.28
N ASN A 765 2.24 40.56 -27.36
CA ASN A 765 2.71 41.45 -26.31
C ASN A 765 3.22 42.73 -26.92
N ARG A 766 2.60 43.87 -26.52
CA ARG A 766 2.97 45.23 -27.00
C ARG A 766 4.33 45.73 -26.51
N GLN A 767 4.91 45.05 -25.52
CA GLN A 767 6.21 45.43 -24.95
C GLN A 767 7.38 44.79 -25.68
N LEU A 768 7.13 43.78 -26.51
CA LEU A 768 8.12 43.05 -27.28
C LEU A 768 8.02 43.44 -28.75
N GLN A 769 9.11 43.43 -29.48
CA GLN A 769 9.12 43.81 -30.92
C GLN A 769 8.51 42.66 -31.75
N ALA A 770 7.53 43.03 -32.61
CA ALA A 770 6.94 42.09 -33.55
C ALA A 770 8.01 41.46 -34.46
N GLY A 771 7.90 40.16 -34.74
CA GLY A 771 8.83 39.39 -35.53
C GLY A 771 10.00 38.77 -34.73
N GLN A 772 10.13 39.09 -33.45
CA GLN A 772 11.05 38.36 -32.57
C GLN A 772 10.46 36.99 -32.15
N TYR A 773 11.33 36.09 -31.76
CA TYR A 773 10.90 34.81 -31.19
C TYR A 773 11.75 34.45 -29.95
N LEU A 774 11.14 33.64 -29.06
CA LEU A 774 11.77 33.06 -27.91
C LEU A 774 11.78 31.54 -28.08
N LEU A 775 12.86 30.90 -27.62
CA LEU A 775 12.95 29.46 -27.57
C LEU A 775 12.80 28.99 -26.14
N GLU A 776 11.76 28.22 -25.87
CA GLU A 776 11.58 27.52 -24.60
C GLU A 776 11.96 26.04 -24.80
N ALA A 777 12.94 25.59 -24.05
CA ALA A 777 13.45 24.22 -24.11
C ALA A 777 13.29 23.55 -22.75
N LEU A 778 12.70 22.36 -22.74
CA LEU A 778 12.57 21.51 -21.55
C LEU A 778 13.61 20.40 -21.65
N PHE A 779 14.50 20.38 -20.66
CA PHE A 779 15.44 19.28 -20.48
C PHE A 779 15.03 18.47 -19.26
N VAL A 780 15.29 17.18 -19.26
CA VAL A 780 15.07 16.29 -18.11
C VAL A 780 16.40 15.66 -17.71
N VAL A 781 16.71 15.75 -16.43
CA VAL A 781 17.83 15.03 -15.82
C VAL A 781 17.31 13.68 -15.36
N GLU A 782 17.85 12.62 -15.93
CA GLU A 782 17.46 11.23 -15.64
C GLU A 782 18.64 10.46 -15.05
N CYS A 783 18.35 9.58 -14.12
CA CYS A 783 19.30 8.66 -13.52
C CYS A 783 18.71 7.25 -13.59
N SER A 784 19.28 6.41 -14.46
CA SER A 784 18.91 4.99 -14.54
C SER A 784 19.70 4.20 -13.52
N ALA A 785 19.00 3.52 -12.62
CA ALA A 785 19.61 2.74 -11.54
C ALA A 785 18.65 1.65 -11.04
N PRO A 786 19.18 0.58 -10.42
CA PRO A 786 18.35 -0.43 -9.78
C PRO A 786 17.36 0.17 -8.75
N PRO A 787 16.09 -0.26 -8.73
CA PRO A 787 15.07 0.26 -7.82
C PRO A 787 15.43 0.15 -6.33
N GLU A 788 16.20 -0.87 -5.96
CA GLU A 788 16.66 -1.08 -4.57
C GLU A 788 17.48 0.10 -4.04
N LEU A 789 18.13 0.84 -4.92
CA LEU A 789 18.87 2.05 -4.56
C LEU A 789 17.99 3.26 -4.27
N GLN A 790 16.70 3.21 -4.66
CA GLN A 790 15.71 4.27 -4.46
C GLN A 790 16.22 5.66 -4.90
N ILE A 791 16.99 5.75 -5.98
CA ILE A 791 17.64 7.01 -6.41
C ILE A 791 16.64 8.11 -6.71
N ASN A 792 15.44 7.74 -7.21
CA ASN A 792 14.36 8.68 -7.48
C ASN A 792 13.91 9.48 -6.24
N ARG A 793 14.17 8.99 -5.02
CA ARG A 793 13.97 9.74 -3.77
C ARG A 793 14.90 10.95 -3.66
N PHE A 794 16.10 10.88 -4.22
CA PHE A 794 17.13 11.92 -4.16
C PHE A 794 17.20 12.72 -5.46
N LEU A 795 17.22 12.03 -6.60
CA LEU A 795 17.26 12.61 -7.93
C LEU A 795 16.21 11.96 -8.84
N PRO A 796 14.91 12.32 -8.70
CA PRO A 796 13.89 11.90 -9.67
C PRO A 796 14.15 12.56 -11.02
N ALA A 797 13.50 12.07 -12.08
CA ALA A 797 13.43 12.75 -13.36
C ALA A 797 13.06 14.24 -13.13
N THR A 798 14.06 15.12 -13.30
CA THR A 798 13.95 16.51 -12.90
C THR A 798 13.96 17.42 -14.13
N PRO A 799 12.86 18.12 -14.43
CA PRO A 799 12.79 19.03 -15.56
C PRO A 799 13.58 20.31 -15.27
N ILE A 800 14.33 20.74 -16.27
CA ILE A 800 15.03 22.03 -16.36
C ILE A 800 14.40 22.78 -17.53
N ARG A 801 13.65 23.85 -17.22
CA ARG A 801 13.11 24.78 -18.20
C ARG A 801 14.14 25.85 -18.50
N LEU A 802 14.33 26.17 -19.78
CA LEU A 802 15.16 27.27 -20.23
C LEU A 802 14.39 28.08 -21.27
N LEU A 803 14.33 29.40 -21.07
CA LEU A 803 13.72 30.37 -22.01
C LEU A 803 14.82 31.29 -22.52
N VAL A 804 15.08 31.24 -23.83
CA VAL A 804 16.18 31.96 -24.45
C VAL A 804 15.66 32.85 -25.58
N ASP A 805 16.12 34.12 -25.63
CA ASP A 805 15.81 35.04 -26.72
C ASP A 805 16.72 34.81 -27.96
N GLN A 806 16.46 35.53 -29.05
CA GLN A 806 17.23 35.45 -30.30
C GLN A 806 18.72 35.81 -30.12
N GLN A 807 19.07 36.61 -29.11
CA GLN A 807 20.43 37.02 -28.78
C GLN A 807 21.14 35.99 -27.88
N GLY A 808 20.42 34.98 -27.41
CA GLY A 808 20.95 33.97 -26.52
C GLY A 808 20.87 34.38 -25.03
N ASN A 809 20.14 35.44 -24.65
CA ASN A 809 19.95 35.79 -23.25
C ASN A 809 18.97 34.83 -22.55
N ASP A 810 19.20 34.58 -21.27
CA ASP A 810 18.36 33.72 -20.45
C ASP A 810 17.24 34.53 -19.79
N LEU A 811 16.01 34.22 -20.10
CA LEU A 811 14.80 34.85 -19.58
C LEU A 811 14.03 33.95 -18.62
N THR A 812 14.60 32.81 -18.25
CA THR A 812 13.91 31.74 -17.49
C THR A 812 13.38 32.23 -16.15
N GLU A 813 14.18 33.01 -15.40
CA GLU A 813 13.78 33.52 -14.09
C GLU A 813 12.86 34.75 -14.18
N MET A 814 12.88 35.44 -15.34
CA MET A 814 12.09 36.65 -15.55
C MET A 814 10.66 36.36 -15.98
N ILE A 815 10.44 35.26 -16.69
CA ILE A 815 9.14 34.90 -17.27
C ILE A 815 8.84 33.45 -16.91
N ASP A 816 7.85 33.25 -16.05
CA ASP A 816 7.41 31.91 -15.70
C ASP A 816 6.59 31.25 -16.84
N HIS A 817 6.44 29.93 -16.77
CA HIS A 817 5.71 29.15 -17.77
C HIS A 817 4.22 29.51 -17.84
N GLN A 818 3.58 29.73 -16.69
CA GLN A 818 2.14 29.99 -16.61
C GLN A 818 1.80 31.35 -17.22
N SER A 819 2.65 32.38 -17.02
CA SER A 819 2.47 33.69 -17.62
C SER A 819 2.52 33.62 -19.16
N LEU A 820 3.41 32.81 -19.72
CA LEU A 820 3.48 32.59 -21.17
C LEU A 820 2.25 31.86 -21.72
N THR A 821 1.79 30.84 -21.01
CA THR A 821 0.62 30.06 -21.40
C THR A 821 -0.66 30.90 -21.42
N ALA A 822 -0.78 31.83 -20.47
CA ALA A 822 -1.95 32.71 -20.35
C ALA A 822 -2.11 33.71 -21.52
N ILE A 823 -1.02 34.04 -22.22
CA ILE A 823 -1.02 35.03 -23.30
C ILE A 823 -0.95 34.45 -24.70
N THR A 824 -0.70 33.15 -24.83
CA THR A 824 -0.59 32.46 -26.12
C THR A 824 -1.95 32.03 -26.66
N PRO A 825 -2.46 32.61 -27.78
CA PRO A 825 -3.66 32.08 -28.44
C PRO A 825 -3.35 30.80 -29.23
N ALA A 826 -4.38 29.96 -29.46
CA ALA A 826 -4.26 28.81 -30.34
C ALA A 826 -3.96 29.28 -31.80
N VAL A 827 -2.99 28.66 -32.46
CA VAL A 827 -2.53 29.04 -33.79
C VAL A 827 -2.47 27.80 -34.68
N ASP A 828 -2.82 27.99 -35.97
CA ASP A 828 -2.63 26.96 -36.98
C ASP A 828 -1.15 26.84 -37.38
N SER A 829 -0.55 25.72 -37.01
CA SER A 829 0.88 25.45 -37.14
C SER A 829 1.41 25.37 -38.56
N ALA A 830 0.52 25.09 -39.56
CA ALA A 830 0.92 24.95 -40.95
C ALA A 830 1.47 26.23 -41.60
N GLN A 831 1.14 27.39 -41.02
CA GLN A 831 1.55 28.70 -41.55
C GLN A 831 3.03 29.06 -41.25
N PHE A 832 3.72 28.29 -40.38
CA PHE A 832 5.05 28.64 -39.93
C PHE A 832 6.19 27.80 -40.52
N GLN A 833 5.91 26.89 -41.44
CA GLN A 833 6.92 26.01 -42.02
C GLN A 833 8.05 26.76 -42.73
N GLU A 834 7.71 27.78 -43.55
CA GLU A 834 8.69 28.62 -44.25
C GLU A 834 9.58 29.38 -43.24
N PHE A 835 8.98 29.86 -42.15
CA PHE A 835 9.71 30.54 -41.10
C PHE A 835 10.69 29.58 -40.39
N LEU A 836 10.25 28.37 -40.07
CA LEU A 836 11.08 27.34 -39.46
C LEU A 836 12.26 26.98 -40.32
N ASP A 837 12.06 26.78 -41.60
CA ASP A 837 13.13 26.42 -42.53
C ASP A 837 14.16 27.56 -42.67
N SER A 838 13.70 28.82 -42.70
CA SER A 838 14.61 30.00 -42.75
C SER A 838 15.42 30.19 -41.46
N GLN A 839 14.81 29.94 -40.31
CA GLN A 839 15.43 30.16 -38.98
C GLN A 839 16.12 28.92 -38.40
N LYS A 840 16.10 27.79 -39.08
CA LYS A 840 16.67 26.52 -38.62
C LYS A 840 18.11 26.61 -38.09
N PRO A 841 19.07 27.29 -38.80
CA PRO A 841 20.46 27.42 -38.28
C PRO A 841 20.51 28.18 -36.96
N GLN A 842 19.71 29.25 -36.80
CA GLN A 842 19.69 30.10 -35.63
C GLN A 842 19.04 29.38 -34.44
N ILE A 843 17.88 28.69 -34.66
CA ILE A 843 17.22 27.88 -33.63
C ILE A 843 18.15 26.79 -33.12
N ASN A 844 18.91 26.12 -34.01
CA ASN A 844 19.89 25.10 -33.57
C ASN A 844 21.05 25.72 -32.78
N ALA A 845 21.48 26.95 -33.07
CA ALA A 845 22.48 27.65 -32.27
C ALA A 845 21.96 27.99 -30.88
N LEU A 846 20.69 28.47 -30.78
CA LEU A 846 20.01 28.73 -29.49
C LEU A 846 19.85 27.47 -28.66
N LEU A 847 19.49 26.34 -29.29
CA LEU A 847 19.36 25.06 -28.61
C LEU A 847 20.70 24.60 -28.00
N LYS A 848 21.84 24.79 -28.70
CA LYS A 848 23.16 24.50 -28.16
C LYS A 848 23.48 25.40 -26.95
N ILE A 849 23.08 26.68 -26.98
CA ILE A 849 23.25 27.57 -25.84
C ILE A 849 22.40 27.09 -24.65
N ALA A 850 21.16 26.72 -24.89
CA ALA A 850 20.27 26.18 -23.88
C ALA A 850 20.83 24.86 -23.30
N GLU A 851 21.30 23.93 -24.14
CA GLU A 851 21.90 22.67 -23.69
C GLU A 851 23.13 22.89 -22.78
N LYS A 852 24.01 23.82 -23.11
CA LYS A 852 25.18 24.17 -22.28
C LYS A 852 24.76 24.74 -20.92
N ARG A 853 23.68 25.54 -20.86
CA ARG A 853 23.13 26.05 -19.60
C ARG A 853 22.46 24.95 -18.80
N ALA A 854 21.69 24.10 -19.48
CA ALA A 854 21.04 22.95 -18.84
C ALA A 854 22.07 22.01 -18.19
N GLU A 855 23.23 21.79 -18.84
CA GLU A 855 24.33 21.02 -18.25
C GLU A 855 24.89 21.66 -16.98
N THR A 856 24.96 22.99 -16.93
CA THR A 856 25.37 23.71 -15.71
C THR A 856 24.36 23.53 -14.59
N HIS A 857 23.06 23.60 -14.90
CA HIS A 857 21.99 23.34 -13.94
C HIS A 857 21.97 21.89 -13.47
N LYS A 858 22.18 20.92 -14.38
CA LYS A 858 22.34 19.50 -14.04
C LYS A 858 23.43 19.30 -13.01
N ASN A 859 24.63 19.87 -13.24
CA ASN A 859 25.77 19.72 -12.33
C ASN A 859 25.46 20.25 -10.93
N LYS A 860 24.69 21.33 -10.81
CA LYS A 860 24.21 21.87 -9.52
C LYS A 860 23.22 20.92 -8.86
N LEU A 861 22.27 20.38 -9.64
CA LEU A 861 21.28 19.41 -9.14
C LEU A 861 21.94 18.12 -8.65
N VAL A 862 22.86 17.57 -9.43
CA VAL A 862 23.63 16.36 -9.08
C VAL A 862 24.40 16.57 -7.78
N ARG A 863 25.07 17.71 -7.62
CA ARG A 863 25.79 18.03 -6.38
C ARG A 863 24.86 18.10 -5.18
N ASN A 864 23.73 18.81 -5.29
CA ASN A 864 22.76 18.93 -4.22
C ASN A 864 22.15 17.56 -3.85
N SER A 865 21.76 16.78 -4.84
CA SER A 865 21.18 15.45 -4.63
C SER A 865 22.19 14.49 -4.01
N SER A 866 23.45 14.53 -4.43
CA SER A 866 24.52 13.74 -3.82
C SER A 866 24.75 14.12 -2.36
N GLN A 867 24.68 15.41 -2.01
CA GLN A 867 24.83 15.86 -0.64
C GLN A 867 23.65 15.38 0.23
N VAL A 868 22.42 15.59 -0.23
CA VAL A 868 21.21 15.14 0.50
C VAL A 868 21.22 13.63 0.72
N MET A 869 21.61 12.86 -0.29
CA MET A 869 21.75 11.40 -0.20
C MET A 869 22.82 11.01 0.81
N ALA A 870 24.01 11.63 0.74
CA ALA A 870 25.12 11.35 1.65
C ALA A 870 24.77 11.69 3.10
N ASP A 871 24.08 12.80 3.34
CA ASP A 871 23.62 13.20 4.68
C ASP A 871 22.57 12.22 5.21
N THR A 872 21.58 11.86 4.40
CA THR A 872 20.49 10.95 4.79
C THR A 872 21.02 9.55 5.13
N LEU A 873 21.73 8.92 4.19
CA LEU A 873 22.27 7.57 4.38
C LEU A 873 23.41 7.56 5.39
N GLY A 874 24.21 8.65 5.44
CA GLY A 874 25.29 8.81 6.43
C GLY A 874 24.76 8.91 7.86
N MET A 875 23.67 9.60 8.09
CA MET A 875 22.99 9.63 9.41
C MET A 875 22.49 8.23 9.81
N GLU A 876 21.87 7.51 8.88
CA GLU A 876 21.36 6.16 9.16
C GLU A 876 22.51 5.16 9.41
N ILE A 877 23.59 5.21 8.65
CA ILE A 877 24.79 4.39 8.89
C ILE A 877 25.39 4.67 10.27
N LYS A 878 25.52 5.95 10.63
CA LYS A 878 26.04 6.34 11.96
C LYS A 878 25.11 5.86 13.08
N ARG A 879 23.80 5.97 12.89
CA ARG A 879 22.80 5.47 13.81
C ARG A 879 22.92 3.96 13.98
N LEU A 880 22.99 3.19 12.91
CA LEU A 880 23.16 1.73 12.97
C LEU A 880 24.49 1.32 13.61
N GLN A 881 25.58 2.02 13.31
CA GLN A 881 26.88 1.79 13.94
C GLN A 881 26.86 2.10 15.45
N HIS A 882 26.16 3.14 15.87
CA HIS A 882 25.95 3.44 17.29
C HIS A 882 25.09 2.35 17.94
N LEU A 883 23.98 1.99 17.33
CA LEU A 883 23.09 0.94 17.82
C LEU A 883 23.78 -0.43 17.88
N GLN A 884 24.66 -0.75 16.93
CA GLN A 884 25.43 -2.01 16.96
C GLN A 884 26.33 -2.15 18.19
N LYS A 885 26.90 -1.05 18.70
CA LYS A 885 27.69 -1.06 19.94
C LYS A 885 26.86 -1.39 21.17
N ILE A 886 25.58 -1.08 21.12
CA ILE A 886 24.62 -1.15 22.21
C ILE A 886 23.73 -2.39 22.07
N ASN A 887 23.32 -2.71 20.86
CA ASN A 887 22.40 -3.78 20.53
C ASN A 887 23.10 -4.81 19.63
N PRO A 888 23.47 -6.00 20.14
CA PRO A 888 24.16 -7.03 19.37
C PRO A 888 23.32 -7.60 18.22
N ASN A 889 22.07 -7.17 18.08
CA ASN A 889 21.14 -7.66 17.09
C ASN A 889 21.27 -6.96 15.72
N ILE A 890 22.07 -5.88 15.65
CA ILE A 890 22.35 -5.23 14.36
C ILE A 890 23.52 -5.96 13.72
N LYS A 891 23.20 -6.64 12.62
CA LYS A 891 24.20 -7.42 11.88
C LYS A 891 25.20 -6.50 11.20
N PRO A 892 26.51 -6.83 11.24
CA PRO A 892 27.52 -6.09 10.46
C PRO A 892 27.19 -6.01 8.96
N GLU A 893 26.57 -7.06 8.44
CA GLU A 893 26.17 -7.18 7.05
C GLU A 893 25.13 -6.12 6.65
N GLU A 894 24.21 -5.76 7.55
CA GLU A 894 23.22 -4.70 7.30
C GLU A 894 23.91 -3.34 7.09
N ILE A 895 24.89 -3.03 7.92
CA ILE A 895 25.68 -1.79 7.81
C ILE A 895 26.51 -1.79 6.52
N GLN A 896 27.18 -2.91 6.23
CA GLN A 896 27.97 -3.05 5.00
C GLN A 896 27.11 -2.91 3.74
N GLN A 897 25.92 -3.49 3.75
CA GLN A 897 24.98 -3.39 2.65
C GLN A 897 24.49 -1.95 2.47
N LEU A 898 24.16 -1.24 3.54
CA LEU A 898 23.77 0.17 3.46
C LEU A 898 24.94 1.07 2.98
N GLN A 899 26.16 0.78 3.40
CA GLN A 899 27.36 1.46 2.89
C GLN A 899 27.56 1.20 1.39
N LYS A 900 27.35 -0.04 0.94
CA LYS A 900 27.40 -0.39 -0.48
C LYS A 900 26.33 0.38 -1.27
N ILE A 901 25.09 0.39 -0.77
CA ILE A 901 23.99 1.16 -1.37
C ILE A 901 24.36 2.63 -1.48
N ALA A 902 24.87 3.25 -0.42
CA ALA A 902 25.26 4.66 -0.43
C ALA A 902 26.34 4.95 -1.49
N ARG A 903 27.35 4.09 -1.62
CA ARG A 903 28.40 4.24 -2.62
C ARG A 903 27.86 4.08 -4.04
N THR A 904 27.10 3.03 -4.30
CA THR A 904 26.53 2.76 -5.62
C THR A 904 25.53 3.83 -6.02
N SER A 905 24.73 4.34 -5.06
CA SER A 905 23.82 5.47 -5.30
C SER A 905 24.57 6.73 -5.71
N LEU A 906 25.71 7.03 -5.07
CA LEU A 906 26.53 8.18 -5.43
C LEU A 906 27.07 8.06 -6.86
N GLU A 907 27.58 6.89 -7.22
CA GLU A 907 28.10 6.60 -8.56
C GLU A 907 27.00 6.79 -9.62
N ASN A 908 25.79 6.27 -9.38
CA ASN A 908 24.67 6.42 -10.31
C ASN A 908 24.18 7.88 -10.41
N ILE A 909 24.04 8.61 -9.29
CA ILE A 909 23.65 10.03 -9.31
C ILE A 909 24.65 10.85 -10.13
N GLN A 910 25.96 10.58 -10.00
CA GLN A 910 27.01 11.25 -10.77
C GLN A 910 26.99 10.88 -12.27
N ALA A 911 26.53 9.69 -12.61
CA ALA A 911 26.40 9.21 -13.98
C ALA A 911 25.08 9.67 -14.66
N SER A 912 24.24 10.48 -13.98
CA SER A 912 23.00 11.00 -14.53
C SER A 912 23.18 11.75 -15.84
N GLN A 913 22.22 11.59 -16.74
CA GLN A 913 22.23 12.18 -18.06
C GLN A 913 21.20 13.30 -18.18
N ILE A 914 21.42 14.20 -19.14
CA ILE A 914 20.46 15.22 -19.50
C ILE A 914 19.90 14.92 -20.89
N LYS A 915 18.60 15.05 -21.05
CA LYS A 915 17.88 14.78 -22.28
C LYS A 915 16.99 15.96 -22.63
N LEU A 916 16.99 16.37 -23.89
CA LEU A 916 16.00 17.34 -24.38
C LEU A 916 14.65 16.62 -24.53
N ASP A 917 13.67 17.04 -23.76
CA ASP A 917 12.35 16.43 -23.70
C ASP A 917 11.32 17.13 -24.59
N ALA A 918 11.30 18.46 -24.55
CA ALA A 918 10.36 19.23 -25.39
C ALA A 918 10.90 20.61 -25.79
N ILE A 919 10.37 21.13 -26.87
CA ILE A 919 10.70 22.46 -27.43
C ILE A 919 9.41 23.21 -27.74
N ARG A 920 9.35 24.48 -27.32
CA ARG A 920 8.31 25.43 -27.76
C ARG A 920 8.97 26.66 -28.34
N LEU A 921 8.57 27.01 -29.57
CA LEU A 921 8.98 28.27 -30.20
C LEU A 921 7.86 29.29 -30.05
N LEU A 922 8.16 30.41 -29.41
CA LEU A 922 7.20 31.49 -29.13
C LEU A 922 7.50 32.65 -30.09
N ILE A 923 6.58 32.94 -31.01
CA ILE A 923 6.70 34.01 -31.99
C ILE A 923 5.91 35.23 -31.52
N ILE A 924 6.53 36.41 -31.53
CA ILE A 924 5.94 37.67 -31.06
C ILE A 924 5.30 38.39 -32.25
N LEU A 925 3.96 38.63 -32.13
CA LEU A 925 3.18 39.34 -33.15
C LEU A 925 2.86 40.75 -32.69
#